data_e3c16434245f07772f1ab60e7b297257
#
_entry.id   e3c16434245f07772f1ab60e7b297257
#
_cell.length_a   1.000
_cell.length_b   1.000
_cell.length_c   1.000
_cell.angle_alpha   90.00
_cell.angle_beta   90.00
_cell.angle_gamma   90.00
#
_symmetry.space_group_name_H-M   'P 1'
#
loop_
_entity.id
_entity.type
_entity.pdbx_description
1 polymer ?
#
loop_
_entity_poly.entity_id
_entity_poly.type
_entity_poly.pdbx_seq_one_letter_code
_entity_poly.pdbx_strand_id
1 'polypeptide(L)'
;MRIKFTSAILLVALMFSCKSATTHQEADTTATANYEVIPAPQMISKPSMNANKPFVLTANTKITYPKGDVDLERYAGFLKEYIQKQSGIALNIAPDEGKPSNNIVLLQNYNNENKEGYQVSIDADHITINGASKAGTFYGVQFLRKSIPVLKTKKIIFLAQQITDQPYFAYRGGHLDSARHFFTADSIRIFIDMLALHNMNRFHWHLTDDQGWRFESKKYPELTVIGSTRSQTMVGKQWTTFDGKPHGGFYTQQEMKDIVKYAADRNITIIPEIDLPGHMVAVLATYPQLGCTGGPYKVRETWGIADDVLCAGNQETYNFIKNILEEVTEIFPSQYIHIGGDECPKVSWKKCPKCQAKIKELGIKGDDKHSAEEYLQSHIITYAEQVLASKNRRIIGWDEILEGGLAPNATVMSWRGISGAIEAAKSNHDAIMTPMSFCYFDFYQTDKVDTEPLAIGGYVPVERVYSFNPYPDALTPDQQKHILGVQANIWTEYMKTFKHVEYMALPRYAALAEVQWHNPKDAKNYSAFLQRLLRLINIYQLEGYNYAKHIFNVRAEVKPEVGDIKVTFSCLESTPIYYTTDGTEPTKNAKVYTQPLKITKTTDLKAKAFGSEGESSWGQKFIFNKATVRPITFLSKPTHNYTFNGAITLVDGQRGNKNSRSGQWLGFSEAPCEVVITLPENTPIKEVSFKSFIDTGDWIYPPTHFEVQGSTDGKNYETLAKEDYQLPTKHFREIKDYKLSFKEKKVTYLKVKINEVNKIPAFHNGATGKPGFLFIDEIEVN
;
A
#
# COMPACT_ATOMS: atom_id res chain seq x y z
N MET A 1 1.38 73.46 -28.65
CA MET A 1 0.39 74.44 -29.16
C MET A 1 -0.98 74.11 -28.57
N ARG A 2 -1.47 74.99 -27.67
CA ARG A 2 -2.84 75.14 -27.14
C ARG A 2 -3.58 73.95 -26.60
N ILE A 3 -3.56 73.66 -25.31
CA ILE A 3 -4.46 74.04 -24.20
C ILE A 3 -5.92 74.32 -24.61
N LYS A 4 -6.82 73.48 -24.13
CA LYS A 4 -8.15 73.92 -23.66
C LYS A 4 -8.59 73.06 -22.44
N PHE A 5 -8.78 73.75 -21.32
CA PHE A 5 -9.50 73.36 -20.11
C PHE A 5 -11.00 73.29 -20.39
N THR A 6 -11.70 72.37 -19.79
CA THR A 6 -13.13 72.58 -19.45
C THR A 6 -13.45 71.87 -18.11
N SER A 7 -13.90 72.68 -17.22
CA SER A 7 -14.36 72.36 -15.85
C SER A 7 -15.65 71.52 -15.88
N ALA A 8 -15.78 70.59 -15.01
CA ALA A 8 -17.06 69.95 -14.67
C ALA A 8 -17.24 69.89 -13.17
N ILE A 9 -18.37 70.34 -12.78
CA ILE A 9 -18.97 70.65 -11.50
C ILE A 9 -19.04 69.45 -10.56
N LEU A 10 -18.63 69.70 -9.32
CA LEU A 10 -18.75 68.78 -8.17
C LEU A 10 -20.19 68.81 -7.64
N LEU A 11 -20.95 67.71 -7.76
CA LEU A 11 -22.22 67.53 -7.08
C LEU A 11 -21.99 66.57 -5.88
N VAL A 12 -21.99 67.13 -4.67
CA VAL A 12 -21.93 66.37 -3.42
C VAL A 12 -23.33 65.86 -3.13
N ALA A 13 -23.56 64.58 -3.29
CA ALA A 13 -24.70 63.85 -2.79
C ALA A 13 -24.34 63.15 -1.46
N LEU A 14 -24.78 63.75 -0.34
CA LEU A 14 -24.77 63.11 0.96
C LEU A 14 -25.76 61.94 0.95
N MET A 15 -25.28 60.75 0.85
CA MET A 15 -26.07 59.55 1.15
C MET A 15 -25.82 59.13 2.59
N PHE A 16 -26.82 59.27 3.41
CA PHE A 16 -26.92 58.65 4.72
C PHE A 16 -26.94 57.12 4.53
N SER A 17 -25.81 56.46 4.79
CA SER A 17 -25.73 55.01 4.90
C SER A 17 -26.27 54.62 6.28
N CYS A 18 -27.51 54.17 6.34
CA CYS A 18 -27.97 53.33 7.45
C CYS A 18 -27.16 52.03 7.40
N LYS A 19 -26.18 51.90 8.29
CA LYS A 19 -25.64 50.60 8.67
C LYS A 19 -26.73 49.84 9.42
N SER A 20 -27.50 49.02 8.70
CA SER A 20 -28.18 47.88 9.30
C SER A 20 -27.10 46.94 9.78
N ALA A 21 -26.84 46.91 11.07
CA ALA A 21 -26.13 45.81 11.71
C ALA A 21 -26.98 44.55 11.53
N THR A 22 -26.70 43.79 10.47
CA THR A 22 -27.10 42.39 10.40
C THR A 22 -26.29 41.68 11.48
N THR A 23 -26.86 41.58 12.68
CA THR A 23 -26.50 40.54 13.63
C THR A 23 -26.74 39.21 12.90
N HIS A 24 -25.70 38.61 12.35
CA HIS A 24 -25.72 37.19 12.06
C HIS A 24 -25.93 36.49 13.41
N GLN A 25 -27.19 36.21 13.74
CA GLN A 25 -27.50 35.17 14.70
C GLN A 25 -26.88 33.88 14.12
N GLU A 26 -25.70 33.50 14.66
CA GLU A 26 -25.19 32.16 14.43
C GLU A 26 -26.29 31.18 14.80
N ALA A 27 -26.84 30.52 13.82
CA ALA A 27 -27.85 29.49 14.05
C ALA A 27 -27.31 28.52 15.11
N ASP A 28 -28.14 28.24 16.13
CA ASP A 28 -27.80 27.29 17.21
C ASP A 28 -27.75 25.87 16.59
N THR A 29 -26.67 25.60 15.83
CA THR A 29 -26.49 24.36 15.09
C THR A 29 -26.20 23.25 16.07
N THR A 30 -27.00 22.18 16.00
CA THR A 30 -26.85 20.96 16.78
C THR A 30 -26.40 19.84 15.83
N ALA A 31 -25.32 19.13 16.20
CA ALA A 31 -24.84 17.97 15.47
C ALA A 31 -25.06 16.68 16.28
N THR A 32 -25.11 15.54 15.62
CA THR A 32 -25.20 14.22 16.26
C THR A 32 -23.95 13.41 15.97
N ALA A 33 -23.39 12.79 16.99
CA ALA A 33 -22.26 11.87 16.87
C ALA A 33 -22.69 10.60 16.13
N ASN A 34 -21.71 9.99 15.42
CA ASN A 34 -21.93 8.75 14.70
C ASN A 34 -20.87 7.72 15.07
N TYR A 35 -21.29 6.57 15.54
CA TYR A 35 -20.40 5.51 16.06
C TYR A 35 -19.90 4.53 14.99
N GLU A 36 -20.37 4.67 13.78
CA GLU A 36 -19.85 3.89 12.63
C GLU A 36 -18.54 4.52 12.15
N VAL A 37 -17.44 4.14 12.79
CA VAL A 37 -16.08 4.65 12.56
C VAL A 37 -15.19 3.61 11.87
N ILE A 38 -13.94 3.97 11.55
CA ILE A 38 -12.89 3.07 11.05
C ILE A 38 -11.72 3.07 12.03
N PRO A 39 -11.24 1.88 12.46
CA PRO A 39 -11.88 0.58 12.30
C PRO A 39 -13.23 0.53 13.01
N ALA A 40 -14.15 -0.32 12.51
CA ALA A 40 -15.45 -0.49 13.12
C ALA A 40 -15.31 -1.15 14.50
N PRO A 41 -16.02 -0.69 15.54
CA PRO A 41 -15.97 -1.34 16.82
C PRO A 41 -16.61 -2.73 16.76
N GLN A 42 -16.06 -3.68 17.54
CA GLN A 42 -16.54 -5.07 17.55
C GLN A 42 -17.97 -5.19 18.04
N MET A 43 -18.36 -4.38 19.03
CA MET A 43 -19.70 -4.42 19.58
C MET A 43 -20.22 -3.05 19.96
N ILE A 44 -21.43 -2.73 19.46
CA ILE A 44 -22.22 -1.59 19.88
C ILE A 44 -23.55 -2.15 20.41
N SER A 45 -23.88 -1.87 21.65
CA SER A 45 -25.13 -2.33 22.29
C SER A 45 -25.89 -1.16 22.90
N LYS A 46 -27.21 -1.31 23.00
CA LYS A 46 -28.03 -0.36 23.74
C LYS A 46 -27.73 -0.48 25.23
N PRO A 47 -27.70 0.64 25.98
CA PRO A 47 -27.59 0.58 27.43
C PRO A 47 -28.79 -0.13 28.06
N SER A 48 -28.67 -0.54 29.32
CA SER A 48 -29.79 -1.13 30.08
C SER A 48 -31.01 -0.18 30.11
N MET A 49 -32.22 -0.73 30.24
CA MET A 49 -33.50 -0.05 30.01
C MET A 49 -33.72 1.32 30.67
N ASN A 50 -32.88 1.77 31.60
CA ASN A 50 -33.02 3.02 32.33
C ASN A 50 -32.12 4.17 31.84
N ALA A 51 -31.29 3.99 30.82
CA ALA A 51 -30.27 4.94 30.37
C ALA A 51 -30.49 5.44 28.93
N ASN A 52 -31.71 5.81 28.55
CA ASN A 52 -32.06 6.16 27.17
C ASN A 52 -31.88 7.65 26.82
N LYS A 53 -31.48 8.51 27.76
CA LYS A 53 -31.27 9.94 27.46
C LYS A 53 -29.89 10.16 26.85
N PRO A 54 -29.77 10.97 25.78
CA PRO A 54 -28.51 11.28 25.16
C PRO A 54 -27.64 12.17 26.06
N PHE A 55 -26.32 12.03 25.92
CA PHE A 55 -25.37 13.01 26.42
C PHE A 55 -25.33 14.22 25.47
N VAL A 56 -25.29 15.43 26.06
CA VAL A 56 -25.20 16.65 25.27
C VAL A 56 -23.89 17.38 25.58
N LEU A 57 -22.94 17.26 24.66
CA LEU A 57 -21.66 17.93 24.74
C LEU A 57 -21.81 19.40 24.36
N THR A 58 -21.34 20.28 25.24
CA THR A 58 -21.34 21.76 25.08
C THR A 58 -20.03 22.34 25.62
N ALA A 59 -19.82 23.64 25.53
CA ALA A 59 -18.66 24.32 26.13
C ALA A 59 -18.57 24.17 27.67
N ASN A 60 -19.65 23.75 28.32
CA ASN A 60 -19.67 23.51 29.77
C ASN A 60 -19.22 22.08 30.13
N THR A 61 -19.09 21.20 29.18
CA THR A 61 -18.59 19.83 29.35
C THR A 61 -17.11 19.86 29.75
N LYS A 62 -16.72 19.04 30.71
CA LYS A 62 -15.31 18.87 31.11
C LYS A 62 -14.80 17.49 30.69
N ILE A 63 -13.50 17.38 30.43
CA ILE A 63 -12.81 16.11 30.32
C ILE A 63 -12.08 15.87 31.62
N THR A 64 -12.37 14.74 32.29
CA THR A 64 -11.78 14.42 33.59
C THR A 64 -10.97 13.13 33.55
N TYR A 65 -9.98 13.03 34.41
CA TYR A 65 -9.06 11.91 34.53
C TYR A 65 -8.58 11.76 35.98
N PRO A 66 -8.10 10.56 36.42
CA PRO A 66 -7.59 10.34 37.76
C PRO A 66 -6.40 11.25 38.08
N LYS A 67 -6.46 11.91 39.24
CA LYS A 67 -5.41 12.84 39.69
C LYS A 67 -4.04 12.18 39.72
N GLY A 68 -3.05 12.79 39.03
CA GLY A 68 -1.67 12.35 38.97
C GLY A 68 -1.40 11.32 37.86
N ASP A 69 -2.39 10.95 37.07
CA ASP A 69 -2.19 10.08 35.90
C ASP A 69 -1.77 10.93 34.67
N VAL A 70 -0.48 11.01 34.43
CA VAL A 70 0.12 11.84 33.37
C VAL A 70 -0.21 11.35 31.95
N ASP A 71 -0.47 10.05 31.78
CA ASP A 71 -0.86 9.51 30.47
C ASP A 71 -2.30 9.87 30.14
N LEU A 72 -3.22 9.71 31.10
CA LEU A 72 -4.63 10.08 30.92
C LEU A 72 -4.82 11.60 30.81
N GLU A 73 -4.03 12.39 31.53
CA GLU A 73 -3.98 13.86 31.36
C GLU A 73 -3.62 14.23 29.91
N ARG A 74 -2.60 13.60 29.35
CA ARG A 74 -2.18 13.79 27.94
C ARG A 74 -3.30 13.42 26.97
N TYR A 75 -3.97 12.29 27.19
CA TYR A 75 -5.09 11.86 26.31
C TYR A 75 -6.32 12.78 26.45
N ALA A 76 -6.57 13.32 27.63
CA ALA A 76 -7.57 14.38 27.81
C ALA A 76 -7.20 15.63 26.99
N GLY A 77 -5.93 15.99 26.95
CA GLY A 77 -5.40 17.05 26.09
C GLY A 77 -5.66 16.78 24.61
N PHE A 78 -5.31 15.59 24.11
CA PHE A 78 -5.59 15.20 22.73
C PHE A 78 -7.08 15.26 22.40
N LEU A 79 -7.94 14.72 23.27
CA LEU A 79 -9.37 14.73 23.04
C LEU A 79 -9.94 16.17 22.99
N LYS A 80 -9.49 17.03 23.89
CA LYS A 80 -9.84 18.47 23.88
C LYS A 80 -9.49 19.10 22.53
N GLU A 81 -8.28 18.87 22.03
CA GLU A 81 -7.82 19.44 20.76
C GLU A 81 -8.64 18.89 19.58
N TYR A 82 -8.94 17.59 19.55
CA TYR A 82 -9.76 16.97 18.51
C TYR A 82 -11.18 17.56 18.49
N ILE A 83 -11.83 17.66 19.66
CA ILE A 83 -13.17 18.25 19.77
C ILE A 83 -13.15 19.69 19.27
N GLN A 84 -12.20 20.51 19.74
CA GLN A 84 -12.09 21.91 19.34
C GLN A 84 -11.83 22.04 17.83
N LYS A 85 -10.92 21.24 17.27
CA LYS A 85 -10.58 21.31 15.85
C LYS A 85 -11.78 20.91 14.98
N GLN A 86 -12.50 19.84 15.33
CA GLN A 86 -13.62 19.31 14.53
C GLN A 86 -14.89 20.15 14.69
N SER A 87 -15.27 20.51 15.92
CA SER A 87 -16.56 21.14 16.22
C SER A 87 -16.51 22.63 16.54
N GLY A 88 -15.34 23.15 16.92
CA GLY A 88 -15.19 24.51 17.46
C GLY A 88 -15.48 24.61 18.95
N ILE A 89 -15.95 23.56 19.62
CA ILE A 89 -16.26 23.57 21.05
C ILE A 89 -14.96 23.45 21.86
N ALA A 90 -14.63 24.43 22.64
CA ALA A 90 -13.48 24.43 23.55
C ALA A 90 -13.88 23.84 24.91
N LEU A 91 -13.20 22.77 25.34
CA LEU A 91 -13.44 22.11 26.62
C LEU A 91 -12.33 22.42 27.64
N ASN A 92 -12.64 22.28 28.93
CA ASN A 92 -11.64 22.27 29.99
C ASN A 92 -11.29 20.84 30.38
N ILE A 93 -10.03 20.61 30.77
CA ILE A 93 -9.56 19.37 31.38
C ILE A 93 -9.27 19.59 32.86
N ALA A 94 -9.56 18.60 33.68
CA ALA A 94 -9.31 18.65 35.13
C ALA A 94 -9.19 17.25 35.74
N PRO A 95 -8.47 17.06 36.86
CA PRO A 95 -8.59 15.87 37.66
C PRO A 95 -10.04 15.58 38.04
N ASP A 96 -10.41 14.31 38.11
CA ASP A 96 -11.75 13.89 38.56
C ASP A 96 -11.91 14.13 40.06
N GLU A 97 -12.96 14.86 40.44
CA GLU A 97 -13.32 15.18 41.83
C GLU A 97 -14.53 14.36 42.33
N GLY A 98 -14.99 13.38 41.52
CA GLY A 98 -16.10 12.50 41.87
C GLY A 98 -17.47 13.19 41.92
N LYS A 99 -17.63 14.38 41.32
CA LYS A 99 -18.91 15.10 41.26
C LYS A 99 -19.70 14.71 40.02
N PRO A 100 -20.98 14.33 40.15
CA PRO A 100 -21.83 14.08 38.99
C PRO A 100 -22.01 15.42 38.23
N SER A 101 -21.58 15.44 36.97
CA SER A 101 -21.75 16.58 36.07
C SER A 101 -21.61 16.10 34.64
N ASN A 102 -21.91 16.96 33.68
CA ASN A 102 -21.75 16.72 32.24
C ASN A 102 -20.25 16.57 31.88
N ASN A 103 -19.69 15.36 32.07
CA ASN A 103 -18.25 15.05 31.91
C ASN A 103 -17.98 13.94 30.90
N ILE A 104 -16.83 14.06 30.22
CA ILE A 104 -16.15 12.95 29.57
C ILE A 104 -15.09 12.44 30.55
N VAL A 105 -15.20 11.19 31.00
CA VAL A 105 -14.34 10.60 32.05
C VAL A 105 -13.38 9.60 31.40
N LEU A 106 -12.06 9.77 31.60
CA LEU A 106 -11.04 8.84 31.16
C LEU A 106 -10.61 7.95 32.31
N LEU A 107 -10.60 6.63 32.10
CA LEU A 107 -10.19 5.60 33.07
C LEU A 107 -9.29 4.55 32.37
N GLN A 108 -8.54 3.76 33.16
CA GLN A 108 -7.71 2.65 32.69
C GLN A 108 -7.77 1.40 33.59
N ASN A 109 -8.97 1.03 33.99
CA ASN A 109 -9.22 -0.10 34.90
C ASN A 109 -10.26 -1.09 34.34
N TYR A 110 -10.52 -1.07 33.02
CA TYR A 110 -11.38 -2.02 32.36
C TYR A 110 -10.80 -3.44 32.48
N ASN A 111 -11.57 -4.37 33.01
CA ASN A 111 -11.13 -5.76 33.14
C ASN A 111 -11.23 -6.46 31.79
N ASN A 112 -10.10 -6.56 31.08
CA ASN A 112 -9.97 -7.26 29.82
C ASN A 112 -8.57 -7.89 29.72
N GLU A 113 -8.47 -9.10 29.17
CA GLU A 113 -7.19 -9.77 28.94
C GLU A 113 -6.35 -9.05 27.90
N ASN A 114 -6.99 -8.54 26.84
CA ASN A 114 -6.33 -7.69 25.86
C ASN A 114 -6.10 -6.28 26.43
N LYS A 115 -4.84 -5.94 26.66
CA LYS A 115 -4.44 -4.66 27.25
C LYS A 115 -4.75 -3.44 26.37
N GLU A 116 -5.02 -3.66 25.08
CA GLU A 116 -5.46 -2.61 24.15
C GLU A 116 -7.00 -2.52 24.05
N GLY A 117 -7.74 -3.39 24.77
CA GLY A 117 -9.19 -3.37 24.85
C GLY A 117 -9.73 -2.15 25.60
N TYR A 118 -10.92 -1.69 25.22
CA TYR A 118 -11.60 -0.57 25.85
C TYR A 118 -13.12 -0.72 25.83
N GLN A 119 -13.75 0.05 26.71
CA GLN A 119 -15.18 0.24 26.76
C GLN A 119 -15.51 1.74 26.75
N VAL A 120 -16.52 2.15 25.97
CA VAL A 120 -17.10 3.49 26.03
C VAL A 120 -18.56 3.35 26.42
N SER A 121 -18.92 3.94 27.57
CA SER A 121 -20.31 4.00 28.05
C SER A 121 -20.84 5.43 27.95
N ILE A 122 -22.00 5.60 27.35
CA ILE A 122 -22.62 6.90 27.10
C ILE A 122 -24.01 6.88 27.73
N ASP A 123 -24.24 7.75 28.68
CA ASP A 123 -25.52 8.04 29.31
C ASP A 123 -25.81 9.56 29.35
N ALA A 124 -26.86 9.99 30.04
CA ALA A 124 -27.22 11.40 30.06
C ALA A 124 -26.20 12.33 30.75
N ASP A 125 -25.44 11.78 31.71
CA ASP A 125 -24.55 12.52 32.58
C ASP A 125 -23.09 12.40 32.17
N HIS A 126 -22.70 11.28 31.55
CA HIS A 126 -21.30 10.98 31.27
C HIS A 126 -21.07 10.31 29.92
N ILE A 127 -19.89 10.55 29.35
CA ILE A 127 -19.21 9.66 28.42
C ILE A 127 -18.01 9.10 29.18
N THR A 128 -18.02 7.82 29.51
CA THR A 128 -16.91 7.17 30.20
C THR A 128 -16.10 6.35 29.20
N ILE A 129 -14.83 6.68 29.04
CA ILE A 129 -13.84 5.94 28.23
C ILE A 129 -12.96 5.16 29.20
N ASN A 130 -13.04 3.84 29.22
CA ASN A 130 -12.31 2.99 30.15
C ASN A 130 -11.49 1.95 29.41
N GLY A 131 -10.17 2.07 29.40
CA GLY A 131 -9.25 1.12 28.80
C GLY A 131 -8.80 0.03 29.77
N ALA A 132 -8.41 -1.13 29.23
CA ALA A 132 -7.74 -2.19 30.02
C ALA A 132 -6.28 -1.81 30.38
N SER A 133 -5.77 -0.77 29.74
CA SER A 133 -4.53 -0.07 30.04
C SER A 133 -4.61 1.33 29.41
N LYS A 134 -3.54 2.12 29.55
CA LYS A 134 -3.42 3.41 28.85
C LYS A 134 -3.62 3.29 27.33
N ALA A 135 -3.14 2.21 26.71
CA ALA A 135 -3.33 1.97 25.27
C ALA A 135 -4.81 1.80 24.91
N GLY A 136 -5.56 1.01 25.70
CA GLY A 136 -7.02 0.87 25.50
C GLY A 136 -7.74 2.22 25.62
N THR A 137 -7.38 3.04 26.65
CA THR A 137 -7.97 4.37 26.81
C THR A 137 -7.65 5.28 25.60
N PHE A 138 -6.42 5.20 25.07
CA PHE A 138 -6.06 5.95 23.86
C PHE A 138 -6.93 5.57 22.66
N TYR A 139 -7.19 4.26 22.44
CA TYR A 139 -8.07 3.83 21.34
C TYR A 139 -9.52 4.21 21.56
N GLY A 140 -9.99 4.22 22.81
CA GLY A 140 -11.29 4.79 23.15
C GLY A 140 -11.39 6.29 22.85
N VAL A 141 -10.31 7.06 23.09
CA VAL A 141 -10.19 8.46 22.68
C VAL A 141 -10.22 8.60 21.16
N GLN A 142 -9.51 7.75 20.41
CA GLN A 142 -9.55 7.75 18.94
C GLN A 142 -10.94 7.35 18.41
N PHE A 143 -11.64 6.42 19.06
CA PHE A 143 -13.02 6.10 18.74
C PHE A 143 -13.92 7.33 18.90
N LEU A 144 -13.85 8.02 20.05
CA LEU A 144 -14.67 9.20 20.28
C LEU A 144 -14.33 10.33 19.30
N ARG A 145 -13.04 10.59 19.01
CA ARG A 145 -12.59 11.51 17.95
C ARG A 145 -13.31 11.26 16.63
N LYS A 146 -13.30 10.00 16.17
CA LYS A 146 -13.88 9.60 14.87
C LYS A 146 -15.41 9.63 14.89
N SER A 147 -16.04 9.58 16.06
CA SER A 147 -17.49 9.67 16.22
C SER A 147 -18.00 11.12 16.13
N ILE A 148 -17.15 12.11 16.36
CA ILE A 148 -17.51 13.53 16.34
C ILE A 148 -17.55 14.03 14.88
N PRO A 149 -18.66 14.68 14.45
CA PRO A 149 -18.75 15.23 13.10
C PRO A 149 -17.78 16.43 12.91
N VAL A 150 -17.22 16.54 11.71
CA VAL A 150 -16.42 17.70 11.30
C VAL A 150 -17.39 18.81 10.86
N LEU A 151 -17.92 19.54 11.82
CA LEU A 151 -18.91 20.61 11.61
C LEU A 151 -18.87 21.60 12.77
N LYS A 152 -18.69 22.88 12.50
CA LYS A 152 -18.77 23.91 13.53
C LYS A 152 -20.18 23.97 14.13
N THR A 153 -20.27 23.75 15.44
CA THR A 153 -21.54 23.61 16.17
C THR A 153 -21.38 24.06 17.62
N LYS A 154 -22.49 24.38 18.31
CA LYS A 154 -22.50 24.66 19.74
C LYS A 154 -22.85 23.46 20.60
N LYS A 155 -23.45 22.42 20.01
CA LYS A 155 -23.88 21.22 20.72
C LYS A 155 -23.65 19.96 19.87
N ILE A 156 -23.19 18.90 20.53
CA ILE A 156 -23.13 17.57 19.93
C ILE A 156 -23.93 16.60 20.78
N ILE A 157 -24.89 15.92 20.15
CA ILE A 157 -25.72 14.90 20.80
C ILE A 157 -25.05 13.54 20.61
N PHE A 158 -24.75 12.87 21.70
CA PHE A 158 -24.30 11.48 21.73
C PHE A 158 -25.44 10.61 22.23
N LEU A 159 -25.99 9.77 21.36
CA LEU A 159 -27.03 8.82 21.75
C LEU A 159 -26.46 7.82 22.77
N ALA A 160 -27.28 7.48 23.78
CA ALA A 160 -26.86 6.54 24.79
C ALA A 160 -26.53 5.17 24.17
N GLN A 161 -25.31 4.67 24.39
CA GLN A 161 -24.76 3.42 23.85
C GLN A 161 -23.67 2.88 24.75
N GLN A 162 -23.41 1.59 24.60
CA GLN A 162 -22.25 0.94 25.16
C GLN A 162 -21.44 0.31 24.04
N ILE A 163 -20.20 0.72 23.92
CA ILE A 163 -19.22 0.22 22.94
C ILE A 163 -18.19 -0.63 23.68
N THR A 164 -17.93 -1.83 23.19
CA THR A 164 -16.86 -2.69 23.69
C THR A 164 -16.02 -3.10 22.49
N ASP A 165 -14.70 -2.87 22.57
CA ASP A 165 -13.84 -3.02 21.42
C ASP A 165 -12.40 -3.35 21.82
N GLN A 166 -11.70 -4.04 20.91
CA GLN A 166 -10.29 -4.40 21.05
C GLN A 166 -9.72 -4.82 19.70
N PRO A 167 -8.41 -4.61 19.45
CA PRO A 167 -7.78 -5.12 18.23
C PRO A 167 -7.64 -6.64 18.24
N TYR A 168 -7.76 -7.26 17.08
CA TYR A 168 -7.51 -8.69 16.92
C TYR A 168 -6.01 -8.99 16.83
N PHE A 169 -5.24 -8.25 16.02
CA PHE A 169 -3.81 -8.44 15.87
C PHE A 169 -3.01 -7.54 16.81
N ALA A 170 -1.99 -8.12 17.47
CA ALA A 170 -1.06 -7.40 18.33
C ALA A 170 -0.08 -6.50 17.55
N TYR A 171 0.26 -6.87 16.31
CA TYR A 171 1.10 -6.09 15.42
C TYR A 171 0.25 -5.43 14.32
N ARG A 172 0.19 -4.11 14.33
CA ARG A 172 -0.55 -3.30 13.36
C ARG A 172 0.38 -2.21 12.84
N GLY A 173 1.06 -2.54 11.73
CA GLY A 173 2.20 -1.77 11.24
C GLY A 173 1.91 -0.89 10.04
N GLY A 174 2.69 0.20 9.97
CA GLY A 174 2.93 0.98 8.76
C GLY A 174 4.43 1.24 8.64
N HIS A 175 4.97 1.12 7.43
CA HIS A 175 6.38 1.32 7.11
C HIS A 175 6.56 2.58 6.28
N LEU A 176 7.69 3.27 6.50
CA LEU A 176 8.12 4.39 5.67
C LEU A 176 9.62 4.29 5.39
N ASP A 177 9.98 4.29 4.11
CA ASP A 177 11.33 4.44 3.63
C ASP A 177 11.74 5.92 3.68
N SER A 178 12.76 6.23 4.49
CA SER A 178 13.40 7.56 4.55
C SER A 178 14.78 7.57 3.89
N ALA A 179 15.24 6.43 3.38
CA ALA A 179 16.56 6.27 2.78
C ALA A 179 16.57 6.68 1.31
N ARG A 180 15.61 6.21 0.49
CA ARG A 180 15.55 6.57 -0.94
C ARG A 180 15.21 8.05 -1.10
N HIS A 181 14.24 8.58 -0.34
CA HIS A 181 14.03 10.02 -0.18
C HIS A 181 13.96 10.39 1.31
N PHE A 182 14.73 11.41 1.68
CA PHE A 182 14.75 11.93 3.05
C PHE A 182 13.52 12.81 3.31
N PHE A 183 12.90 12.63 4.47
CA PHE A 183 11.81 13.47 4.98
C PHE A 183 12.19 14.09 6.31
N THR A 184 11.73 15.32 6.57
CA THR A 184 12.02 16.02 7.82
C THR A 184 11.37 15.34 9.04
N ALA A 185 11.91 15.61 10.23
CA ALA A 185 11.35 15.14 11.50
C ALA A 185 9.87 15.52 11.66
N ASP A 186 9.43 16.68 11.14
CA ASP A 186 8.01 17.08 11.16
C ASP A 186 7.16 16.21 10.25
N SER A 187 7.66 15.83 9.08
CA SER A 187 6.97 14.87 8.20
C SER A 187 6.81 13.51 8.88
N ILE A 188 7.82 13.05 9.61
CA ILE A 188 7.74 11.80 10.38
C ILE A 188 6.69 11.89 11.49
N ARG A 189 6.56 13.04 12.18
CA ARG A 189 5.48 13.25 13.16
C ARG A 189 4.09 13.20 12.51
N ILE A 190 3.92 13.80 11.32
CA ILE A 190 2.66 13.69 10.56
C ILE A 190 2.36 12.22 10.22
N PHE A 191 3.37 11.44 9.81
CA PHE A 191 3.20 10.02 9.54
C PHE A 191 2.73 9.24 10.79
N ILE A 192 3.33 9.52 11.95
CA ILE A 192 2.91 8.94 13.23
C ILE A 192 1.46 9.32 13.57
N ASP A 193 1.04 10.56 13.31
CA ASP A 193 -0.35 11.00 13.51
C ASP A 193 -1.33 10.27 12.56
N MET A 194 -0.91 10.00 11.32
CA MET A 194 -1.68 9.17 10.39
C MET A 194 -1.84 7.74 10.92
N LEU A 195 -0.78 7.12 11.42
CA LEU A 195 -0.85 5.78 12.03
C LEU A 195 -1.77 5.76 13.26
N ALA A 196 -1.66 6.76 14.14
CA ALA A 196 -2.50 6.91 15.33
C ALA A 196 -3.99 7.03 14.99
N LEU A 197 -4.34 7.83 13.95
CA LEU A 197 -5.72 7.97 13.47
C LEU A 197 -6.32 6.63 13.02
N HIS A 198 -5.48 5.75 12.48
CA HIS A 198 -5.86 4.42 12.00
C HIS A 198 -5.71 3.30 13.04
N ASN A 199 -5.47 3.63 14.32
CA ASN A 199 -5.26 2.68 15.42
C ASN A 199 -4.09 1.71 15.20
N MET A 200 -3.10 2.09 14.42
CA MET A 200 -1.86 1.34 14.26
C MET A 200 -0.93 1.56 15.45
N ASN A 201 -0.14 0.55 15.82
CA ASN A 201 0.72 0.59 17.01
C ASN A 201 2.20 0.32 16.71
N ARG A 202 2.57 0.13 15.43
CA ARG A 202 3.95 -0.08 15.00
C ARG A 202 4.28 0.85 13.84
N PHE A 203 5.39 1.56 13.97
CA PHE A 203 6.02 2.31 12.88
C PHE A 203 7.34 1.63 12.53
N HIS A 204 7.39 0.96 11.40
CA HIS A 204 8.61 0.40 10.83
C HIS A 204 9.32 1.51 10.04
N TRP A 205 10.47 1.95 10.53
CA TRP A 205 11.20 3.09 9.97
C TRP A 205 12.49 2.63 9.29
N HIS A 206 12.46 2.61 7.94
CA HIS A 206 13.60 2.23 7.12
C HIS A 206 14.57 3.40 6.99
N LEU A 207 15.71 3.29 7.68
CA LEU A 207 16.66 4.39 7.92
C LEU A 207 17.89 4.33 7.02
N THR A 208 18.18 3.20 6.38
CA THR A 208 19.44 2.99 5.66
C THR A 208 19.21 2.18 4.39
N ASP A 209 19.83 2.62 3.29
CA ASP A 209 19.82 1.92 2.01
C ASP A 209 20.98 2.39 1.13
N ASP A 210 21.14 1.83 -0.06
CA ASP A 210 22.17 2.16 -1.06
C ASP A 210 22.25 3.65 -1.39
N GLN A 211 21.09 4.36 -1.35
CA GLN A 211 20.93 5.75 -1.78
C GLN A 211 21.06 6.75 -0.64
N GLY A 212 21.19 6.29 0.60
CA GLY A 212 21.38 7.18 1.73
C GLY A 212 21.31 6.52 3.09
N TRP A 213 22.20 6.95 3.96
CA TRP A 213 22.25 6.61 5.37
C TRP A 213 21.62 7.73 6.21
N ARG A 214 20.57 7.45 7.00
CA ARG A 214 19.81 8.48 7.70
C ARG A 214 19.98 8.50 9.23
N PHE A 215 20.69 7.54 9.77
CA PHE A 215 20.95 7.35 11.20
C PHE A 215 22.27 8.01 11.62
N GLU A 216 22.24 8.99 12.53
CA GLU A 216 23.50 9.53 13.10
C GLU A 216 24.18 8.49 13.99
N SER A 217 25.38 8.05 13.60
CA SER A 217 26.26 7.21 14.42
C SER A 217 27.37 8.06 15.03
N LYS A 218 27.57 7.93 16.32
CA LYS A 218 28.73 8.58 17.02
C LYS A 218 30.01 7.81 16.83
N LYS A 219 29.90 6.48 16.63
CA LYS A 219 31.07 5.63 16.36
C LYS A 219 31.58 5.74 14.91
N TYR A 220 30.65 6.08 13.99
CA TYR A 220 30.91 6.19 12.55
C TYR A 220 30.39 7.52 11.99
N PRO A 221 30.95 8.68 12.41
CA PRO A 221 30.41 10.00 12.08
C PRO A 221 30.42 10.32 10.58
N GLU A 222 31.35 9.76 9.81
CA GLU A 222 31.46 9.97 8.37
C GLU A 222 30.26 9.44 7.60
N LEU A 223 29.44 8.54 8.18
CA LEU A 223 28.19 8.05 7.58
C LEU A 223 27.19 9.18 7.30
N THR A 224 27.17 10.20 8.15
CA THR A 224 26.30 11.37 7.96
C THR A 224 26.95 12.46 7.11
N VAL A 225 28.27 12.44 6.94
CA VAL A 225 29.01 13.39 6.08
C VAL A 225 28.99 12.92 4.62
N ILE A 226 29.23 11.63 4.38
CA ILE A 226 29.38 11.03 3.04
C ILE A 226 28.13 10.21 2.70
N GLY A 227 27.80 9.22 3.53
CA GLY A 227 26.75 8.24 3.25
C GLY A 227 25.33 8.81 3.21
N SER A 228 25.10 9.98 3.82
CA SER A 228 23.78 10.61 3.86
C SER A 228 23.39 11.34 2.58
N THR A 229 24.32 11.55 1.63
CA THR A 229 24.09 12.43 0.47
C THR A 229 24.56 11.78 -0.82
N ARG A 230 23.69 11.72 -1.82
CA ARG A 230 24.03 11.39 -3.20
C ARG A 230 24.11 12.65 -4.04
N SER A 231 24.92 12.65 -5.12
CA SER A 231 25.18 13.85 -5.93
C SER A 231 24.03 14.22 -6.86
N GLN A 232 23.23 13.27 -7.26
CA GLN A 232 22.07 13.43 -8.15
C GLN A 232 21.14 12.23 -8.02
N THR A 233 19.97 12.32 -8.66
CA THR A 233 18.99 11.21 -8.66
C THR A 233 18.52 10.94 -10.07
N MET A 234 18.34 9.67 -10.45
CA MET A 234 17.75 9.32 -11.75
C MET A 234 16.35 9.92 -11.91
N VAL A 235 16.00 10.34 -13.13
CA VAL A 235 14.70 10.94 -13.43
C VAL A 235 13.68 9.86 -13.80
N GLY A 236 12.69 9.68 -12.95
CA GLY A 236 11.66 8.68 -13.18
C GLY A 236 12.26 7.28 -13.35
N LYS A 237 11.93 6.59 -14.45
CA LYS A 237 12.45 5.26 -14.82
C LYS A 237 13.53 5.32 -15.91
N GLN A 238 14.18 6.47 -16.10
CA GLN A 238 15.18 6.69 -17.15
C GLN A 238 16.60 6.47 -16.58
N TRP A 239 17.12 5.27 -16.70
CA TRP A 239 18.40 4.83 -16.11
C TRP A 239 19.64 5.65 -16.49
N THR A 240 19.57 6.43 -17.56
CA THR A 240 20.69 7.26 -18.07
C THR A 240 20.45 8.76 -17.93
N THR A 241 19.33 9.17 -17.32
CA THR A 241 18.96 10.58 -17.15
C THR A 241 18.90 10.93 -15.67
N PHE A 242 19.62 11.98 -15.28
CA PHE A 242 19.75 12.43 -13.88
C PHE A 242 19.30 13.88 -13.73
N ASP A 243 18.84 14.23 -12.52
CA ASP A 243 18.35 15.59 -12.23
C ASP A 243 19.48 16.58 -11.91
N GLY A 244 20.72 16.12 -11.76
CA GLY A 244 21.89 16.95 -11.47
C GLY A 244 21.82 17.68 -10.12
N LYS A 245 20.97 17.24 -9.18
CA LYS A 245 20.75 17.90 -7.88
C LYS A 245 21.12 16.97 -6.74
N PRO A 246 21.96 17.41 -5.79
CA PRO A 246 22.23 16.65 -4.59
C PRO A 246 20.94 16.36 -3.79
N HIS A 247 20.83 15.14 -3.25
CA HIS A 247 19.76 14.77 -2.33
C HIS A 247 20.37 14.10 -1.10
N GLY A 248 20.00 14.60 0.10
CA GLY A 248 20.56 14.10 1.35
C GLY A 248 19.81 14.58 2.57
N GLY A 249 20.27 14.14 3.71
CA GLY A 249 19.75 14.44 5.04
C GLY A 249 19.91 13.24 5.96
N PHE A 250 19.86 13.48 7.25
CA PHE A 250 19.91 12.45 8.30
C PHE A 250 19.17 12.95 9.53
N TYR A 251 18.89 12.05 10.46
CA TYR A 251 18.32 12.37 11.77
C TYR A 251 19.41 12.28 12.82
N THR A 252 19.52 13.32 13.64
CA THR A 252 20.38 13.27 14.82
C THR A 252 19.83 12.30 15.86
N GLN A 253 20.69 11.76 16.71
CA GLN A 253 20.24 10.88 17.81
C GLN A 253 19.19 11.55 18.69
N GLN A 254 19.31 12.88 18.90
CA GLN A 254 18.33 13.63 19.70
C GLN A 254 16.99 13.72 18.98
N GLU A 255 16.97 14.05 17.69
CA GLU A 255 15.73 14.06 16.89
C GLU A 255 15.03 12.70 16.89
N MET A 256 15.79 11.61 16.75
CA MET A 256 15.24 10.25 16.82
C MET A 256 14.62 9.95 18.20
N LYS A 257 15.28 10.32 19.29
CA LYS A 257 14.74 10.19 20.67
C LYS A 257 13.45 11.00 20.86
N ASP A 258 13.39 12.21 20.32
CA ASP A 258 12.21 13.07 20.38
C ASP A 258 11.05 12.47 19.56
N ILE A 259 11.34 11.89 18.39
CA ILE A 259 10.35 11.18 17.56
C ILE A 259 9.87 9.90 18.26
N VAL A 260 10.77 9.14 18.89
CA VAL A 260 10.41 7.95 19.68
C VAL A 260 9.44 8.32 20.81
N LYS A 261 9.75 9.41 21.54
CA LYS A 261 8.85 9.92 22.59
C LYS A 261 7.49 10.32 22.00
N TYR A 262 7.46 11.08 20.90
CA TYR A 262 6.26 11.51 20.21
C TYR A 262 5.36 10.33 19.80
N ALA A 263 5.97 9.26 19.27
CA ALA A 263 5.27 8.02 18.93
C ALA A 263 4.73 7.30 20.18
N ALA A 264 5.54 7.19 21.24
CA ALA A 264 5.16 6.56 22.50
C ALA A 264 3.98 7.26 23.17
N ASP A 265 3.92 8.60 23.08
CA ASP A 265 2.78 9.40 23.58
C ASP A 265 1.46 9.05 22.86
N ARG A 266 1.52 8.36 21.68
CA ARG A 266 0.39 7.85 20.87
C ARG A 266 0.27 6.32 20.87
N ASN A 267 0.96 5.65 21.80
CA ASN A 267 1.03 4.18 21.89
C ASN A 267 1.56 3.50 20.62
N ILE A 268 2.45 4.18 19.90
CA ILE A 268 3.15 3.64 18.73
C ILE A 268 4.59 3.35 19.11
N THR A 269 5.03 2.12 18.86
CA THR A 269 6.42 1.70 19.00
C THR A 269 7.12 1.81 17.64
N ILE A 270 8.24 2.51 17.59
CA ILE A 270 9.07 2.58 16.39
C ILE A 270 9.98 1.36 16.34
N ILE A 271 9.95 0.64 15.22
CA ILE A 271 10.87 -0.44 14.89
C ILE A 271 11.84 0.13 13.85
N PRO A 272 13.08 0.45 14.23
CA PRO A 272 14.08 0.94 13.28
C PRO A 272 14.57 -0.21 12.41
N GLU A 273 14.86 0.09 11.15
CA GLU A 273 15.54 -0.82 10.23
C GLU A 273 16.92 -0.31 9.86
N ILE A 274 17.90 -1.17 10.05
CA ILE A 274 19.27 -1.06 9.50
C ILE A 274 19.43 -2.27 8.59
N ASP A 275 19.28 -2.06 7.31
CA ASP A 275 19.32 -3.13 6.33
C ASP A 275 20.73 -3.68 6.15
N LEU A 276 20.89 -5.00 6.20
CA LEU A 276 22.17 -5.70 6.06
C LEU A 276 21.96 -7.17 5.61
N PRO A 277 22.92 -7.79 4.91
CA PRO A 277 24.21 -7.25 4.47
C PRO A 277 24.15 -6.64 3.06
N GLY A 278 22.99 -6.73 2.37
CA GLY A 278 22.64 -6.00 1.16
C GLY A 278 22.31 -4.54 1.45
N HIS A 279 21.96 -3.74 0.42
CA HIS A 279 21.52 -2.34 0.55
C HIS A 279 22.45 -1.43 1.37
N MET A 280 23.77 -1.71 1.29
CA MET A 280 24.80 -1.03 2.11
C MET A 280 25.76 -0.18 1.29
N VAL A 281 25.45 0.19 0.04
CA VAL A 281 26.37 0.98 -0.82
C VAL A 281 26.68 2.35 -0.22
N ALA A 282 25.73 2.98 0.50
CA ALA A 282 26.03 4.23 1.22
C ALA A 282 27.09 4.04 2.31
N VAL A 283 27.11 2.89 2.99
CA VAL A 283 28.19 2.53 3.95
C VAL A 283 29.49 2.26 3.21
N LEU A 284 29.45 1.52 2.11
CA LEU A 284 30.63 1.21 1.32
C LEU A 284 31.25 2.47 0.69
N ALA A 285 30.44 3.44 0.28
CA ALA A 285 30.92 4.73 -0.19
C ALA A 285 31.67 5.52 0.90
N THR A 286 31.29 5.31 2.17
CA THR A 286 31.90 5.96 3.33
C THR A 286 33.09 5.18 3.84
N TYR A 287 33.00 3.87 3.96
CA TYR A 287 34.01 2.94 4.47
C TYR A 287 34.28 1.81 3.47
N PRO A 288 35.04 2.10 2.39
CA PRO A 288 35.23 1.16 1.28
C PRO A 288 35.87 -0.18 1.71
N GLN A 289 36.65 -0.19 2.79
CA GLN A 289 37.26 -1.41 3.32
C GLN A 289 36.25 -2.44 3.83
N LEU A 290 34.98 -2.07 4.07
CA LEU A 290 33.91 -3.01 4.45
C LEU A 290 33.35 -3.78 3.27
N GLY A 291 33.65 -3.40 2.03
CA GLY A 291 33.26 -4.10 0.82
C GLY A 291 34.27 -5.15 0.37
N CYS A 292 33.86 -6.04 -0.52
CA CYS A 292 34.69 -7.14 -1.03
C CYS A 292 35.87 -6.67 -1.87
N THR A 293 35.76 -5.55 -2.61
CA THR A 293 36.79 -5.01 -3.51
C THR A 293 37.61 -3.91 -2.87
N GLY A 294 37.15 -3.30 -1.77
CA GLY A 294 37.80 -2.13 -1.15
C GLY A 294 37.54 -0.83 -1.91
N GLY A 295 36.60 -0.81 -2.85
CA GLY A 295 36.18 0.37 -3.61
C GLY A 295 37.02 0.69 -4.86
N PRO A 296 36.83 1.91 -5.45
CA PRO A 296 36.00 2.99 -4.92
C PRO A 296 34.49 2.74 -5.10
N TYR A 297 33.68 3.16 -4.13
CA TYR A 297 32.21 3.14 -4.21
C TYR A 297 31.65 4.56 -4.15
N LYS A 298 30.40 4.74 -4.63
CA LYS A 298 29.65 5.99 -4.53
C LYS A 298 28.27 5.71 -3.94
N VAL A 299 27.73 6.66 -3.18
CA VAL A 299 26.32 6.63 -2.78
C VAL A 299 25.46 6.53 -4.04
N ARG A 300 24.55 5.58 -4.07
CA ARG A 300 23.87 5.20 -5.31
C ARG A 300 22.88 6.28 -5.77
N GLU A 301 22.87 6.56 -7.07
CA GLU A 301 22.05 7.58 -7.71
C GLU A 301 20.84 6.98 -8.46
N THR A 302 20.80 5.65 -8.56
CA THR A 302 19.76 4.86 -9.24
C THR A 302 19.06 3.95 -8.25
N TRP A 303 17.92 3.39 -8.67
CA TRP A 303 17.14 2.43 -7.87
C TRP A 303 17.57 0.98 -8.16
N GLY A 304 16.92 0.02 -7.48
CA GLY A 304 17.12 -1.42 -7.68
C GLY A 304 18.30 -1.98 -6.85
N ILE A 305 18.63 -3.25 -7.06
CA ILE A 305 19.58 -4.04 -6.30
C ILE A 305 21.02 -3.73 -6.73
N ALA A 306 21.94 -3.63 -5.78
CA ALA A 306 23.38 -3.47 -6.02
C ALA A 306 24.13 -4.80 -5.79
N ASP A 307 25.09 -5.13 -6.65
CA ASP A 307 25.97 -6.29 -6.46
C ASP A 307 26.98 -6.11 -5.33
N ASP A 308 27.22 -4.86 -4.93
CA ASP A 308 28.16 -4.50 -3.85
C ASP A 308 27.45 -4.55 -2.51
N VAL A 309 27.91 -5.47 -1.66
CA VAL A 309 27.36 -5.75 -0.33
C VAL A 309 28.47 -5.78 0.71
N LEU A 310 28.15 -5.77 2.00
CA LEU A 310 29.15 -5.93 3.06
C LEU A 310 29.94 -7.23 2.87
N CYS A 311 31.28 -7.15 3.08
CA CYS A 311 32.17 -8.30 2.94
C CYS A 311 32.04 -9.25 4.15
N ALA A 312 31.38 -10.38 3.96
CA ALA A 312 31.14 -11.38 5.01
C ALA A 312 32.43 -12.04 5.55
N GLY A 313 33.53 -11.99 4.79
CA GLY A 313 34.82 -12.51 5.20
C GLY A 313 35.73 -11.47 5.96
N ASN A 314 35.23 -10.25 6.17
CA ASN A 314 35.98 -9.19 6.83
C ASN A 314 35.57 -9.02 8.29
N GLN A 315 36.47 -9.15 9.24
CA GLN A 315 36.17 -8.98 10.66
C GLN A 315 35.64 -7.58 11.00
N GLU A 316 36.10 -6.54 10.30
CA GLU A 316 35.59 -5.18 10.50
C GLU A 316 34.11 -5.04 10.15
N THR A 317 33.57 -5.88 9.28
CA THR A 317 32.12 -5.93 9.02
C THR A 317 31.33 -6.33 10.27
N TYR A 318 31.80 -7.32 11.01
CA TYR A 318 31.15 -7.74 12.25
C TYR A 318 31.30 -6.70 13.36
N ASN A 319 32.43 -6.03 13.45
CA ASN A 319 32.64 -4.89 14.36
C ASN A 319 31.69 -3.74 14.04
N PHE A 320 31.52 -3.41 12.75
CA PHE A 320 30.61 -2.39 12.27
C PHE A 320 29.14 -2.75 12.63
N ILE A 321 28.67 -3.95 12.28
CA ILE A 321 27.33 -4.43 12.59
C ILE A 321 27.06 -4.32 14.10
N LYS A 322 27.96 -4.85 14.92
CA LYS A 322 27.83 -4.78 16.38
C LYS A 322 27.69 -3.34 16.87
N ASN A 323 28.62 -2.47 16.46
CA ASN A 323 28.67 -1.08 16.94
C ASN A 323 27.40 -0.29 16.54
N ILE A 324 26.88 -0.45 15.30
CA ILE A 324 25.68 0.21 14.85
C ILE A 324 24.44 -0.32 15.59
N LEU A 325 24.28 -1.64 15.71
CA LEU A 325 23.17 -2.22 16.42
C LEU A 325 23.14 -1.85 17.92
N GLU A 326 24.30 -1.72 18.55
CA GLU A 326 24.40 -1.20 19.92
C GLU A 326 23.87 0.24 20.03
N GLU A 327 24.30 1.16 19.15
CA GLU A 327 23.80 2.55 19.14
C GLU A 327 22.30 2.61 18.85
N VAL A 328 21.78 1.78 17.96
CA VAL A 328 20.34 1.68 17.68
C VAL A 328 19.56 1.32 18.93
N THR A 329 20.03 0.36 19.73
CA THR A 329 19.35 -0.06 20.96
C THR A 329 19.35 1.00 22.07
N GLU A 330 20.28 1.96 22.04
CA GLU A 330 20.33 3.10 22.97
C GLU A 330 19.28 4.17 22.67
N ILE A 331 18.80 4.23 21.42
CA ILE A 331 17.85 5.23 20.94
C ILE A 331 16.43 4.66 20.91
N PHE A 332 16.29 3.43 20.42
CA PHE A 332 15.00 2.79 20.19
C PHE A 332 14.69 1.74 21.25
N PRO A 333 13.67 1.95 22.11
CA PRO A 333 13.30 1.02 23.17
C PRO A 333 12.54 -0.21 22.68
N SER A 334 12.28 -0.33 21.39
CA SER A 334 11.55 -1.44 20.78
C SER A 334 12.18 -2.79 21.14
N GLN A 335 11.33 -3.76 21.45
CA GLN A 335 11.76 -5.16 21.58
C GLN A 335 12.30 -5.72 20.27
N TYR A 336 11.83 -5.20 19.13
CA TYR A 336 12.21 -5.64 17.79
C TYR A 336 13.09 -4.59 17.11
N ILE A 337 14.15 -5.06 16.46
CA ILE A 337 14.96 -4.28 15.53
C ILE A 337 14.90 -5.02 14.19
N HIS A 338 14.58 -4.30 13.12
CA HIS A 338 14.58 -4.86 11.79
C HIS A 338 15.98 -4.76 11.18
N ILE A 339 16.47 -5.86 10.62
CA ILE A 339 17.85 -5.96 10.11
C ILE A 339 17.90 -6.16 8.59
N GLY A 340 16.78 -5.97 7.88
CA GLY A 340 16.68 -6.19 6.45
C GLY A 340 16.82 -7.66 6.08
N GLY A 341 17.87 -8.00 5.38
CA GLY A 341 18.21 -9.36 4.95
C GLY A 341 17.78 -9.70 3.54
N ASP A 342 17.08 -8.78 2.88
CA ASP A 342 16.55 -8.93 1.54
C ASP A 342 17.60 -8.68 0.46
N GLU A 343 17.32 -9.18 -0.72
CA GLU A 343 17.96 -8.85 -2.00
C GLU A 343 19.49 -8.76 -1.97
N CYS A 344 20.15 -9.58 -1.14
CA CYS A 344 21.60 -9.61 -1.04
C CYS A 344 22.20 -10.48 -2.15
N PRO A 345 22.82 -9.92 -3.23
CA PRO A 345 23.44 -10.71 -4.28
C PRO A 345 24.70 -11.42 -3.79
N LYS A 346 24.90 -12.66 -4.22
CA LYS A 346 26.04 -13.48 -3.84
C LYS A 346 27.25 -13.35 -4.79
N VAL A 347 27.09 -12.53 -5.83
CA VAL A 347 28.10 -12.38 -6.91
C VAL A 347 29.45 -11.93 -6.40
N SER A 348 29.47 -10.91 -5.52
CA SER A 348 30.69 -10.39 -4.92
C SER A 348 31.34 -11.39 -3.97
N TRP A 349 30.54 -12.10 -3.16
CA TRP A 349 31.06 -13.10 -2.21
C TRP A 349 31.67 -14.33 -2.91
N LYS A 350 31.09 -14.79 -4.02
CA LYS A 350 31.64 -15.90 -4.82
C LYS A 350 33.05 -15.63 -5.34
N LYS A 351 33.36 -14.37 -5.61
CA LYS A 351 34.66 -13.93 -6.13
C LYS A 351 35.62 -13.46 -5.04
N CYS A 352 35.14 -13.17 -3.83
CA CYS A 352 35.94 -12.57 -2.76
C CYS A 352 36.77 -13.64 -2.01
N PRO A 353 38.12 -13.56 -2.03
CA PRO A 353 38.95 -14.54 -1.31
C PRO A 353 38.65 -14.59 0.20
N LYS A 354 38.33 -13.43 0.82
CA LYS A 354 38.00 -13.35 2.26
C LYS A 354 36.72 -14.08 2.57
N CYS A 355 35.68 -13.89 1.75
CA CYS A 355 34.37 -14.57 1.93
C CYS A 355 34.52 -16.09 1.72
N GLN A 356 35.27 -16.53 0.69
CA GLN A 356 35.54 -17.94 0.45
C GLN A 356 36.37 -18.57 1.56
N ALA A 357 37.35 -17.82 2.13
CA ALA A 357 38.10 -18.26 3.28
C ALA A 357 37.21 -18.42 4.53
N LYS A 358 36.26 -17.48 4.74
CA LYS A 358 35.27 -17.56 5.85
C LYS A 358 34.34 -18.75 5.71
N ILE A 359 33.84 -19.03 4.50
CA ILE A 359 33.04 -20.24 4.20
C ILE A 359 33.81 -21.51 4.60
N LYS A 360 35.08 -21.58 4.21
CA LYS A 360 35.96 -22.70 4.56
C LYS A 360 36.21 -22.80 6.05
N GLU A 361 36.51 -21.67 6.72
CA GLU A 361 36.72 -21.58 8.17
C GLU A 361 35.53 -22.11 8.96
N LEU A 362 34.33 -21.71 8.55
CA LEU A 362 33.07 -22.12 9.20
C LEU A 362 32.60 -23.52 8.79
N GLY A 363 33.29 -24.19 7.86
CA GLY A 363 32.89 -25.50 7.35
C GLY A 363 31.57 -25.49 6.56
N ILE A 364 31.12 -24.32 6.09
CA ILE A 364 29.89 -24.15 5.35
C ILE A 364 29.97 -24.89 4.00
N LYS A 365 28.92 -25.61 3.67
CA LYS A 365 28.72 -26.28 2.38
C LYS A 365 27.34 -25.95 1.84
N GLY A 366 27.23 -25.71 0.56
CA GLY A 366 25.94 -25.66 -0.13
C GLY A 366 25.29 -27.03 -0.20
N ASP A 367 23.99 -27.06 -0.43
CA ASP A 367 23.19 -28.25 -0.70
C ASP A 367 22.35 -28.09 -1.99
N ASP A 368 21.39 -28.99 -2.22
CA ASP A 368 20.53 -28.95 -3.40
C ASP A 368 19.57 -27.73 -3.42
N LYS A 369 19.39 -27.07 -2.27
CA LYS A 369 18.45 -25.93 -2.12
C LYS A 369 19.17 -24.60 -2.04
N HIS A 370 20.33 -24.56 -1.34
CA HIS A 370 21.00 -23.33 -0.97
C HIS A 370 22.50 -23.40 -1.25
N SER A 371 23.03 -22.30 -1.80
CA SER A 371 24.48 -22.13 -2.01
C SER A 371 25.22 -21.91 -0.70
N ALA A 372 26.53 -22.12 -0.70
CA ALA A 372 27.36 -21.82 0.48
C ALA A 372 27.31 -20.33 0.88
N GLU A 373 27.09 -19.44 -0.09
CA GLU A 373 26.96 -18.01 0.14
C GLU A 373 25.63 -17.62 0.80
N GLU A 374 24.54 -18.37 0.56
CA GLU A 374 23.27 -18.17 1.28
C GLU A 374 23.44 -18.60 2.76
N TYR A 375 24.10 -19.69 3.03
CA TYR A 375 24.48 -20.07 4.40
C TYR A 375 25.44 -19.04 5.06
N LEU A 376 26.32 -18.41 4.28
CA LEU A 376 27.18 -17.33 4.78
C LEU A 376 26.34 -16.09 5.15
N GLN A 377 25.27 -15.78 4.43
CA GLN A 377 24.33 -14.73 4.81
C GLN A 377 23.61 -15.08 6.13
N SER A 378 23.11 -16.30 6.26
CA SER A 378 22.50 -16.80 7.49
C SER A 378 23.46 -16.65 8.69
N HIS A 379 24.79 -16.87 8.49
CA HIS A 379 25.79 -16.62 9.54
C HIS A 379 25.84 -15.16 9.98
N ILE A 380 25.78 -14.17 9.06
CA ILE A 380 25.73 -12.74 9.39
C ILE A 380 24.45 -12.41 10.14
N ILE A 381 23.31 -12.91 9.69
CA ILE A 381 22.01 -12.70 10.33
C ILE A 381 22.01 -13.26 11.76
N THR A 382 22.56 -14.46 11.95
CA THR A 382 22.73 -15.08 13.28
C THR A 382 23.64 -14.25 14.18
N TYR A 383 24.71 -13.68 13.63
CA TYR A 383 25.57 -12.78 14.38
C TYR A 383 24.84 -11.51 14.84
N ALA A 384 24.08 -10.88 13.94
CA ALA A 384 23.24 -9.72 14.28
C ALA A 384 22.20 -10.06 15.37
N GLU A 385 21.58 -11.24 15.27
CA GLU A 385 20.67 -11.75 16.33
C GLU A 385 21.38 -11.87 17.68
N GLN A 386 22.56 -12.48 17.72
CA GLN A 386 23.34 -12.65 18.96
C GLN A 386 23.69 -11.30 19.60
N VAL A 387 24.07 -10.30 18.79
CA VAL A 387 24.33 -8.94 19.27
C VAL A 387 23.06 -8.34 19.90
N LEU A 388 21.93 -8.43 19.22
CA LEU A 388 20.67 -7.88 19.71
C LEU A 388 20.09 -8.67 20.89
N ALA A 389 20.22 -9.98 20.89
CA ALA A 389 19.84 -10.83 22.03
C ALA A 389 20.62 -10.49 23.31
N SER A 390 21.92 -10.13 23.20
CA SER A 390 22.72 -9.64 24.34
C SER A 390 22.18 -8.34 24.95
N LYS A 391 21.35 -7.61 24.20
CA LYS A 391 20.65 -6.38 24.61
C LYS A 391 19.18 -6.61 24.92
N ASN A 392 18.74 -7.88 25.06
CA ASN A 392 17.33 -8.28 25.23
C ASN A 392 16.41 -7.77 24.09
N ARG A 393 16.90 -7.79 22.85
CA ARG A 393 16.14 -7.46 21.63
C ARG A 393 16.00 -8.70 20.75
N ARG A 394 14.99 -8.68 19.88
CA ARG A 394 14.72 -9.71 18.86
C ARG A 394 14.88 -9.09 17.48
N ILE A 395 15.31 -9.90 16.51
CA ILE A 395 15.37 -9.45 15.13
C ILE A 395 14.01 -9.64 14.42
N ILE A 396 13.75 -8.74 13.47
CA ILE A 396 12.85 -8.98 12.34
C ILE A 396 13.73 -8.91 11.09
N GLY A 397 13.43 -9.74 10.09
CA GLY A 397 14.03 -9.63 8.76
C GLY A 397 13.02 -9.98 7.68
N TRP A 398 13.29 -9.50 6.47
CA TRP A 398 12.51 -9.88 5.29
C TRP A 398 12.59 -11.39 5.05
N ASP A 399 11.66 -11.95 4.28
CA ASP A 399 11.52 -13.42 4.21
C ASP A 399 12.71 -14.15 3.54
N GLU A 400 13.71 -13.44 2.98
CA GLU A 400 14.99 -14.01 2.58
C GLU A 400 15.85 -14.54 3.71
N ILE A 401 15.60 -14.14 4.97
CA ILE A 401 16.31 -14.71 6.13
C ILE A 401 15.97 -16.19 6.36
N LEU A 402 14.96 -16.73 5.67
CA LEU A 402 14.66 -18.17 5.64
C LEU A 402 15.71 -18.95 4.83
N GLU A 403 16.37 -18.28 3.88
CA GLU A 403 17.36 -18.90 3.00
C GLU A 403 18.65 -19.26 3.78
N GLY A 404 19.06 -20.52 3.74
CA GLY A 404 20.25 -20.99 4.46
C GLY A 404 20.07 -21.20 5.97
N GLY A 405 18.84 -21.14 6.48
CA GLY A 405 18.47 -21.41 7.88
C GLY A 405 18.16 -20.16 8.70
N LEU A 406 17.09 -20.25 9.45
CA LEU A 406 16.56 -19.15 10.26
C LEU A 406 17.26 -19.08 11.62
N ALA A 407 17.62 -17.86 12.05
CA ALA A 407 18.15 -17.65 13.40
C ALA A 407 17.08 -17.97 14.48
N PRO A 408 17.45 -18.52 15.66
CA PRO A 408 16.51 -19.18 16.58
C PRO A 408 15.31 -18.38 17.05
N ASN A 409 15.44 -17.05 17.21
CA ASN A 409 14.36 -16.18 17.69
C ASN A 409 13.93 -15.13 16.65
N ALA A 410 14.30 -15.32 15.38
CA ALA A 410 13.97 -14.39 14.33
C ALA A 410 12.46 -14.36 14.05
N THR A 411 11.95 -13.18 13.77
CA THR A 411 10.60 -12.95 13.26
C THR A 411 10.71 -12.65 11.76
N VAL A 412 9.90 -13.33 10.94
CA VAL A 412 9.94 -13.21 9.49
C VAL A 412 8.91 -12.19 9.01
N MET A 413 9.34 -11.20 8.21
CA MET A 413 8.44 -10.28 7.52
C MET A 413 8.25 -10.73 6.08
N SER A 414 7.07 -11.31 5.78
CA SER A 414 6.80 -11.97 4.51
C SER A 414 6.24 -11.00 3.48
N TRP A 415 7.07 -10.63 2.48
CA TRP A 415 6.75 -9.62 1.46
C TRP A 415 6.59 -10.17 0.04
N ARG A 416 7.38 -11.18 -0.35
CA ARG A 416 7.34 -11.80 -1.69
C ARG A 416 6.03 -12.56 -1.97
N GLY A 417 5.20 -12.70 -0.94
CA GLY A 417 3.90 -13.35 -0.93
C GLY A 417 3.55 -13.78 0.49
N ILE A 418 2.81 -14.87 0.62
CA ILE A 418 2.42 -15.45 1.94
C ILE A 418 3.24 -16.69 2.30
N SER A 419 4.07 -17.19 1.38
CA SER A 419 4.83 -18.45 1.55
C SER A 419 5.85 -18.34 2.68
N GLY A 420 6.57 -17.22 2.79
CA GLY A 420 7.55 -17.02 3.87
C GLY A 420 6.90 -17.07 5.26
N ALA A 421 5.73 -16.44 5.43
CA ALA A 421 4.99 -16.51 6.70
C ALA A 421 4.46 -17.93 6.99
N ILE A 422 4.03 -18.67 5.96
CA ILE A 422 3.61 -20.08 6.10
C ILE A 422 4.79 -20.93 6.57
N GLU A 423 5.96 -20.76 5.98
CA GLU A 423 7.19 -21.50 6.34
C GLU A 423 7.63 -21.16 7.77
N ALA A 424 7.69 -19.87 8.12
CA ALA A 424 8.02 -19.43 9.47
C ALA A 424 7.06 -20.01 10.52
N ALA A 425 5.74 -19.88 10.33
CA ALA A 425 4.74 -20.37 11.24
C ALA A 425 4.77 -21.92 11.41
N LYS A 426 5.03 -22.67 10.34
CA LYS A 426 5.22 -24.13 10.40
C LYS A 426 6.49 -24.54 11.14
N SER A 427 7.48 -23.64 11.19
CA SER A 427 8.75 -23.83 11.91
C SER A 427 8.71 -23.24 13.33
N ASN A 428 7.53 -22.85 13.83
CA ASN A 428 7.29 -22.22 15.14
C ASN A 428 8.00 -20.87 15.31
N HIS A 429 8.18 -20.13 14.21
CA HIS A 429 8.66 -18.75 14.22
C HIS A 429 7.51 -17.77 13.99
N ASP A 430 7.59 -16.64 14.66
CA ASP A 430 6.62 -15.56 14.46
C ASP A 430 6.80 -14.94 13.06
N ALA A 431 5.67 -14.50 12.46
CA ALA A 431 5.66 -13.86 11.17
C ALA A 431 4.75 -12.62 11.13
N ILE A 432 5.12 -11.66 10.29
CA ILE A 432 4.34 -10.46 9.99
C ILE A 432 3.99 -10.50 8.50
N MET A 433 2.71 -10.34 8.20
CA MET A 433 2.20 -10.34 6.84
C MET A 433 2.35 -8.96 6.19
N THR A 434 3.10 -8.91 5.09
CA THR A 434 3.23 -7.70 4.26
C THR A 434 3.33 -8.05 2.77
N PRO A 435 2.49 -8.99 2.24
CA PRO A 435 2.61 -9.45 0.85
C PRO A 435 2.38 -8.29 -0.13
N MET A 436 3.30 -8.14 -1.10
CA MET A 436 3.30 -7.02 -2.04
C MET A 436 1.99 -6.85 -2.80
N SER A 437 1.27 -7.94 -3.06
CA SER A 437 0.00 -7.92 -3.78
C SER A 437 -1.16 -7.26 -3.02
N PHE A 438 -1.00 -6.98 -1.71
CA PHE A 438 -2.01 -6.36 -0.85
C PHE A 438 -1.48 -5.19 -0.01
N CYS A 439 -0.19 -5.21 0.34
CA CYS A 439 0.39 -4.34 1.37
C CYS A 439 1.47 -3.38 0.86
N TYR A 440 1.81 -3.37 -0.44
CA TYR A 440 2.78 -2.42 -1.00
C TYR A 440 2.06 -1.16 -1.48
N PHE A 441 2.19 -0.10 -0.69
CA PHE A 441 1.50 1.16 -0.95
C PHE A 441 2.31 2.13 -1.81
N ASP A 442 3.46 1.72 -2.30
CA ASP A 442 4.21 2.31 -3.40
C ASP A 442 3.67 1.86 -4.79
N PHE A 443 2.70 0.92 -4.82
CA PHE A 443 1.99 0.49 -6.03
C PHE A 443 0.83 1.43 -6.38
N TYR A 444 0.47 1.51 -7.67
CA TYR A 444 -0.67 2.31 -8.15
C TYR A 444 -1.98 1.92 -7.46
N GLN A 445 -2.82 2.92 -7.19
CA GLN A 445 -4.15 2.75 -6.59
C GLN A 445 -5.28 2.61 -7.63
N THR A 446 -4.98 2.91 -8.89
CA THR A 446 -5.89 2.79 -10.03
C THR A 446 -5.18 2.14 -11.20
N ASP A 447 -5.94 1.58 -12.11
CA ASP A 447 -5.46 1.04 -13.39
C ASP A 447 -5.15 2.13 -14.43
N LYS A 448 -5.62 3.38 -14.20
CA LYS A 448 -5.38 4.55 -15.05
C LYS A 448 -4.05 5.22 -14.72
N VAL A 449 -2.95 4.51 -14.92
CA VAL A 449 -1.59 4.92 -14.51
C VAL A 449 -1.11 6.24 -15.14
N ASP A 450 -1.65 6.64 -16.28
CA ASP A 450 -1.26 7.90 -16.97
C ASP A 450 -1.71 9.16 -16.23
N THR A 451 -2.67 9.05 -15.33
CA THR A 451 -3.21 10.16 -14.53
C THR A 451 -2.68 10.18 -13.11
N GLU A 452 -1.85 9.20 -12.77
CA GLU A 452 -1.30 9.03 -11.43
C GLU A 452 0.09 9.67 -11.27
N PRO A 453 0.46 10.06 -10.06
CA PRO A 453 1.86 10.26 -9.71
C PRO A 453 2.66 9.00 -10.03
N LEU A 454 3.91 9.17 -10.48
CA LEU A 454 4.75 8.03 -10.84
C LEU A 454 4.94 7.10 -9.65
N ALA A 455 4.72 5.81 -9.87
CA ALA A 455 4.93 4.73 -8.91
C ALA A 455 5.85 3.66 -9.50
N ILE A 456 6.36 2.75 -8.66
CA ILE A 456 7.23 1.66 -9.11
C ILE A 456 6.50 0.74 -10.11
N GLY A 457 5.21 0.58 -9.96
CA GLY A 457 4.35 -0.31 -10.77
C GLY A 457 3.24 -0.90 -9.92
N GLY A 458 2.82 -2.11 -10.23
CA GLY A 458 1.83 -2.84 -9.47
C GLY A 458 0.42 -2.24 -9.52
N TYR A 459 -0.49 -2.83 -8.76
CA TYR A 459 -1.88 -2.34 -8.62
C TYR A 459 -2.48 -2.84 -7.31
N VAL A 460 -2.63 -1.95 -6.34
CA VAL A 460 -3.19 -2.25 -5.01
C VAL A 460 -4.23 -1.18 -4.65
N PRO A 461 -5.46 -1.29 -5.17
CA PRO A 461 -6.55 -0.38 -4.82
C PRO A 461 -7.09 -0.66 -3.41
N VAL A 462 -7.90 0.26 -2.87
CA VAL A 462 -8.47 0.19 -1.51
C VAL A 462 -9.23 -1.12 -1.27
N GLU A 463 -10.05 -1.57 -2.24
CA GLU A 463 -10.81 -2.82 -2.16
C GLU A 463 -9.92 -4.05 -2.04
N ARG A 464 -8.77 -4.03 -2.69
CA ARG A 464 -7.80 -5.13 -2.61
C ARG A 464 -7.18 -5.21 -1.22
N VAL A 465 -6.79 -4.08 -0.64
CA VAL A 465 -6.32 -4.02 0.76
C VAL A 465 -7.40 -4.53 1.70
N TYR A 466 -8.64 -4.02 1.57
CA TYR A 466 -9.76 -4.42 2.42
C TYR A 466 -10.08 -5.93 2.33
N SER A 467 -9.89 -6.54 1.15
CA SER A 467 -10.16 -7.96 0.93
C SER A 467 -9.12 -8.90 1.54
N PHE A 468 -7.95 -8.40 1.92
CA PHE A 468 -6.85 -9.23 2.38
C PHE A 468 -7.21 -10.08 3.61
N ASN A 469 -6.96 -11.39 3.53
CA ASN A 469 -7.06 -12.32 4.64
C ASN A 469 -5.64 -12.70 5.11
N PRO A 470 -5.22 -12.26 6.32
CA PRO A 470 -3.89 -12.57 6.84
C PRO A 470 -3.69 -14.02 7.28
N TYR A 471 -4.74 -14.83 7.33
CA TYR A 471 -4.64 -16.23 7.70
C TYR A 471 -4.72 -17.15 6.48
N PRO A 472 -3.57 -17.67 5.97
CA PRO A 472 -3.58 -18.65 4.90
C PRO A 472 -4.29 -19.94 5.30
N ASP A 473 -5.04 -20.53 4.38
CA ASP A 473 -5.72 -21.82 4.58
C ASP A 473 -4.75 -22.98 4.85
N ALA A 474 -3.48 -22.80 4.46
CA ALA A 474 -2.42 -23.78 4.68
C ALA A 474 -1.93 -23.87 6.13
N LEU A 475 -2.39 -22.99 7.04
CA LEU A 475 -2.02 -22.96 8.46
C LEU A 475 -3.12 -23.51 9.35
N THR A 476 -2.76 -24.40 10.27
CA THR A 476 -3.64 -24.84 11.35
C THR A 476 -3.90 -23.68 12.33
N PRO A 477 -4.96 -23.75 13.18
CA PRO A 477 -5.22 -22.73 14.21
C PRO A 477 -4.04 -22.46 15.15
N ASP A 478 -3.25 -23.48 15.48
CA ASP A 478 -2.06 -23.31 16.32
C ASP A 478 -0.95 -22.58 15.57
N GLN A 479 -0.73 -22.88 14.29
CA GLN A 479 0.24 -22.17 13.45
C GLN A 479 -0.19 -20.72 13.17
N GLN A 480 -1.52 -20.44 13.08
CA GLN A 480 -2.03 -19.08 12.91
C GLN A 480 -1.66 -18.16 14.09
N LYS A 481 -1.39 -18.70 15.29
CA LYS A 481 -0.94 -17.91 16.46
C LYS A 481 0.42 -17.24 16.25
N HIS A 482 1.23 -17.76 15.33
CA HIS A 482 2.52 -17.16 14.94
C HIS A 482 2.37 -15.97 13.98
N ILE A 483 1.19 -15.74 13.42
CA ILE A 483 0.94 -14.53 12.63
C ILE A 483 0.65 -13.36 13.57
N LEU A 484 1.67 -12.55 13.84
CA LEU A 484 1.57 -11.42 14.79
C LEU A 484 0.63 -10.33 14.28
N GLY A 485 0.54 -10.15 12.97
CA GLY A 485 -0.30 -9.14 12.34
C GLY A 485 0.13 -8.77 10.94
N VAL A 486 -0.24 -7.54 10.53
CA VAL A 486 -0.10 -7.05 9.17
C VAL A 486 0.57 -5.68 9.16
N GLN A 487 1.37 -5.42 8.13
CA GLN A 487 1.98 -4.12 7.86
C GLN A 487 1.81 -3.75 6.38
N ALA A 488 1.65 -2.45 6.10
CA ALA A 488 1.82 -1.94 4.75
C ALA A 488 3.15 -1.22 4.60
N ASN A 489 3.77 -1.36 3.42
CA ASN A 489 5.08 -0.80 3.10
C ASN A 489 4.93 0.36 2.11
N ILE A 490 5.67 1.44 2.36
CA ILE A 490 5.80 2.61 1.48
C ILE A 490 7.27 2.80 1.16
N TRP A 491 7.70 2.28 -0.01
CA TRP A 491 9.01 2.49 -0.58
C TRP A 491 9.02 3.80 -1.37
N THR A 492 10.07 4.60 -1.28
CA THR A 492 10.01 6.01 -1.69
C THR A 492 10.87 6.37 -2.90
N GLU A 493 11.31 5.40 -3.71
CA GLU A 493 12.12 5.64 -4.91
C GLU A 493 11.48 6.70 -5.83
N TYR A 494 10.16 6.72 -5.92
CA TYR A 494 9.41 7.64 -6.77
C TYR A 494 8.66 8.73 -6.00
N MET A 495 8.78 8.77 -4.66
CA MET A 495 8.05 9.71 -3.79
C MET A 495 8.98 10.81 -3.25
N LYS A 496 9.20 11.87 -4.02
CA LYS A 496 10.09 12.98 -3.65
C LYS A 496 9.54 13.90 -2.56
N THR A 497 8.24 13.87 -2.30
CA THR A 497 7.58 14.77 -1.34
C THR A 497 6.70 13.98 -0.37
N PHE A 498 6.56 14.49 0.85
CA PHE A 498 5.70 13.84 1.84
C PHE A 498 4.22 13.89 1.45
N LYS A 499 3.79 14.91 0.69
CA LYS A 499 2.43 14.94 0.10
C LYS A 499 2.17 13.79 -0.88
N HIS A 500 3.20 13.27 -1.53
CA HIS A 500 3.08 12.06 -2.34
C HIS A 500 2.95 10.81 -1.46
N VAL A 501 3.69 10.75 -0.34
CA VAL A 501 3.53 9.68 0.68
C VAL A 501 2.10 9.64 1.22
N GLU A 502 1.54 10.80 1.61
CA GLU A 502 0.15 10.91 2.07
C GLU A 502 -0.84 10.37 1.02
N TYR A 503 -0.66 10.77 -0.25
CA TYR A 503 -1.49 10.31 -1.37
C TYR A 503 -1.44 8.78 -1.53
N MET A 504 -0.24 8.21 -1.44
CA MET A 504 -0.06 6.77 -1.60
C MET A 504 -0.55 5.97 -0.37
N ALA A 505 -0.47 6.54 0.82
CA ALA A 505 -0.97 5.93 2.06
C ALA A 505 -2.51 5.95 2.15
N LEU A 506 -3.12 7.09 1.80
CA LEU A 506 -4.54 7.34 2.06
C LEU A 506 -5.38 7.23 0.77
N PRO A 507 -6.57 6.60 0.85
CA PRO A 507 -7.22 6.06 2.05
C PRO A 507 -6.92 4.57 2.31
N ARG A 508 -5.86 3.97 1.72
CA ARG A 508 -5.55 2.54 1.89
C ARG A 508 -5.28 2.16 3.35
N TYR A 509 -4.72 3.08 4.16
CA TYR A 509 -4.55 2.84 5.60
C TYR A 509 -5.89 2.63 6.32
N ALA A 510 -6.97 3.25 5.87
CA ALA A 510 -8.31 2.98 6.44
C ALA A 510 -8.74 1.51 6.19
N ALA A 511 -8.50 0.98 5.00
CA ALA A 511 -8.78 -0.41 4.68
C ALA A 511 -7.87 -1.38 5.45
N LEU A 512 -6.59 -1.03 5.58
CA LEU A 512 -5.64 -1.82 6.36
C LEU A 512 -6.00 -1.84 7.85
N ALA A 513 -6.47 -0.72 8.40
CA ALA A 513 -6.91 -0.63 9.79
C ALA A 513 -8.04 -1.63 10.09
N GLU A 514 -9.01 -1.79 9.19
CA GLU A 514 -10.07 -2.82 9.31
C GLU A 514 -9.50 -4.24 9.30
N VAL A 515 -8.55 -4.52 8.41
CA VAL A 515 -7.87 -5.83 8.33
C VAL A 515 -7.08 -6.14 9.61
N GLN A 516 -6.43 -5.14 10.17
CA GLN A 516 -5.60 -5.29 11.37
C GLN A 516 -6.43 -5.38 12.67
N TRP A 517 -7.65 -4.84 12.65
CA TRP A 517 -8.49 -4.71 13.85
C TRP A 517 -9.44 -5.88 14.04
N HIS A 518 -9.94 -6.47 12.95
CA HIS A 518 -10.97 -7.50 12.98
C HIS A 518 -10.41 -8.92 12.85
N ASN A 519 -11.19 -9.90 13.31
CA ASN A 519 -10.90 -11.31 13.06
C ASN A 519 -11.00 -11.58 11.55
N PRO A 520 -9.97 -12.16 10.93
CA PRO A 520 -10.00 -12.50 9.50
C PRO A 520 -11.16 -13.40 9.05
N LYS A 521 -11.81 -14.11 10.00
CA LYS A 521 -12.97 -14.97 9.75
C LYS A 521 -14.30 -14.23 9.75
N ASP A 522 -14.32 -12.96 10.18
CA ASP A 522 -15.53 -12.15 10.19
C ASP A 522 -15.94 -11.80 8.76
N ALA A 523 -17.26 -11.71 8.53
CA ALA A 523 -17.80 -11.34 7.24
C ALA A 523 -17.44 -9.88 6.90
N LYS A 524 -16.80 -9.67 5.76
CA LYS A 524 -16.43 -8.34 5.27
C LYS A 524 -17.56 -7.70 4.49
N ASN A 525 -17.87 -6.43 4.81
CA ASN A 525 -18.85 -5.63 4.08
C ASN A 525 -18.19 -4.35 3.53
N TYR A 526 -17.68 -4.44 2.30
CA TYR A 526 -16.97 -3.34 1.65
C TYR A 526 -17.85 -2.10 1.44
N SER A 527 -19.15 -2.28 1.12
CA SER A 527 -20.07 -1.15 0.96
C SER A 527 -20.27 -0.37 2.26
N ALA A 528 -20.46 -1.07 3.40
CA ALA A 528 -20.56 -0.44 4.71
C ALA A 528 -19.24 0.24 5.11
N PHE A 529 -18.09 -0.37 4.81
CA PHE A 529 -16.77 0.25 4.99
C PHE A 529 -16.67 1.58 4.23
N LEU A 530 -17.07 1.63 2.97
CA LEU A 530 -17.03 2.86 2.17
C LEU A 530 -17.88 3.99 2.77
N GLN A 531 -19.04 3.68 3.36
CA GLN A 531 -19.87 4.68 4.04
C GLN A 531 -19.18 5.24 5.30
N ARG A 532 -18.47 4.40 6.05
CA ARG A 532 -17.65 4.85 7.18
C ARG A 532 -16.44 5.67 6.71
N LEU A 533 -15.84 5.29 5.58
CA LEU A 533 -14.69 5.98 5.00
C LEU A 533 -15.02 7.42 4.61
N LEU A 534 -16.23 7.71 4.10
CA LEU A 534 -16.66 9.08 3.80
C LEU A 534 -16.54 10.02 5.02
N ARG A 535 -16.85 9.53 6.21
CA ARG A 535 -16.73 10.32 7.46
C ARG A 535 -15.27 10.50 7.87
N LEU A 536 -14.44 9.47 7.70
CA LEU A 536 -13.01 9.57 7.99
C LEU A 536 -12.30 10.56 7.04
N ILE A 537 -12.75 10.65 5.79
CA ILE A 537 -12.23 11.61 4.81
C ILE A 537 -12.47 13.05 5.26
N ASN A 538 -13.56 13.37 5.94
CA ASN A 538 -13.75 14.69 6.50
C ASN A 538 -12.66 15.06 7.52
N ILE A 539 -12.15 14.07 8.27
CA ILE A 539 -11.00 14.25 9.16
C ILE A 539 -9.72 14.44 8.33
N TYR A 540 -9.50 13.68 7.24
CA TYR A 540 -8.35 13.90 6.35
C TYR A 540 -8.32 15.32 5.80
N GLN A 541 -9.48 15.83 5.36
CA GLN A 541 -9.62 17.20 4.86
C GLN A 541 -9.32 18.23 5.96
N LEU A 542 -9.84 18.02 7.17
CA LEU A 542 -9.58 18.90 8.32
C LEU A 542 -8.10 18.92 8.72
N GLU A 543 -7.42 17.76 8.65
CA GLU A 543 -5.98 17.62 8.92
C GLU A 543 -5.12 18.14 7.76
N GLY A 544 -5.70 18.38 6.59
CA GLY A 544 -4.99 18.82 5.39
C GLY A 544 -4.16 17.72 4.74
N TYR A 545 -4.54 16.45 4.93
CA TYR A 545 -3.88 15.32 4.29
C TYR A 545 -4.19 15.28 2.79
N ASN A 546 -3.19 14.91 2.00
CA ASN A 546 -3.36 14.63 0.58
C ASN A 546 -3.74 13.16 0.39
N TYR A 547 -4.98 12.88 0.06
CA TYR A 547 -5.48 11.50 -0.12
C TYR A 547 -5.94 11.26 -1.56
N ALA A 548 -5.83 10.00 -2.03
CA ALA A 548 -6.30 9.61 -3.35
C ALA A 548 -7.83 9.54 -3.40
N LYS A 549 -8.42 10.12 -4.46
CA LYS A 549 -9.88 10.27 -4.60
C LYS A 549 -10.54 9.15 -5.41
N HIS A 550 -9.83 8.08 -5.71
CA HIS A 550 -10.33 6.99 -6.59
C HIS A 550 -11.59 6.29 -6.08
N ILE A 551 -11.85 6.32 -4.77
CA ILE A 551 -13.08 5.76 -4.19
C ILE A 551 -14.35 6.48 -4.67
N PHE A 552 -14.23 7.74 -5.11
CA PHE A 552 -15.35 8.52 -5.66
C PHE A 552 -15.58 8.27 -7.15
N ASN A 553 -14.66 7.53 -7.82
CA ASN A 553 -14.77 7.26 -9.23
C ASN A 553 -15.98 6.38 -9.54
N VAL A 554 -16.58 6.61 -10.70
CA VAL A 554 -17.55 5.67 -11.28
C VAL A 554 -16.83 4.34 -11.46
N ARG A 555 -17.42 3.27 -10.94
CA ARG A 555 -16.92 1.90 -11.04
C ARG A 555 -17.82 1.12 -12.00
N ALA A 556 -17.22 0.22 -12.74
CA ALA A 556 -17.96 -0.70 -13.61
C ALA A 556 -17.62 -2.15 -13.22
N GLU A 557 -18.63 -2.93 -12.94
CA GLU A 557 -18.54 -4.38 -12.93
C GLU A 557 -18.85 -4.88 -14.33
N VAL A 558 -17.89 -5.52 -14.97
CA VAL A 558 -18.00 -6.08 -16.32
C VAL A 558 -18.08 -7.59 -16.21
N LYS A 559 -19.22 -8.16 -16.61
CA LYS A 559 -19.46 -9.61 -16.59
C LYS A 559 -19.67 -10.12 -18.02
N PRO A 560 -18.70 -10.87 -18.58
CA PRO A 560 -18.91 -11.60 -19.83
C PRO A 560 -19.98 -12.69 -19.62
N GLU A 561 -21.04 -12.68 -20.42
CA GLU A 561 -22.09 -13.69 -20.46
C GLU A 561 -22.16 -14.25 -21.88
N VAL A 562 -22.69 -15.47 -22.06
CA VAL A 562 -22.78 -16.06 -23.40
C VAL A 562 -23.63 -15.18 -24.32
N GLY A 563 -22.97 -14.55 -25.30
CA GLY A 563 -23.61 -13.70 -26.31
C GLY A 563 -23.68 -12.20 -25.99
N ASP A 564 -23.40 -11.77 -24.76
CA ASP A 564 -23.32 -10.36 -24.37
C ASP A 564 -22.31 -10.09 -23.25
N ILE A 565 -22.02 -8.81 -23.03
CA ILE A 565 -21.23 -8.35 -21.89
C ILE A 565 -22.15 -7.45 -21.06
N LYS A 566 -22.39 -7.84 -19.81
CA LYS A 566 -23.17 -7.06 -18.87
C LYS A 566 -22.28 -6.06 -18.12
N VAL A 567 -22.64 -4.78 -18.15
CA VAL A 567 -21.92 -3.69 -17.45
C VAL A 567 -22.85 -3.07 -16.40
N THR A 568 -22.41 -3.11 -15.14
CA THR A 568 -23.13 -2.51 -14.00
C THR A 568 -22.28 -1.37 -13.43
N PHE A 569 -22.84 -0.16 -13.45
CA PHE A 569 -22.16 1.01 -12.85
C PHE A 569 -22.57 1.25 -11.40
N SER A 570 -21.63 1.74 -10.62
CA SER A 570 -21.84 2.24 -9.27
C SER A 570 -20.97 3.46 -8.99
N CYS A 571 -21.41 4.31 -8.06
CA CYS A 571 -20.64 5.43 -7.53
C CYS A 571 -20.89 5.49 -6.02
N LEU A 572 -19.85 5.86 -5.24
CA LEU A 572 -19.93 5.93 -3.78
C LEU A 572 -20.94 6.99 -3.32
N GLU A 573 -20.90 8.15 -3.96
CA GLU A 573 -21.93 9.17 -3.76
C GLU A 573 -23.17 8.77 -4.54
N SER A 574 -24.36 8.95 -3.96
CA SER A 574 -25.64 8.68 -4.61
C SER A 574 -25.96 9.72 -5.69
N THR A 575 -24.97 10.05 -6.52
CA THR A 575 -25.11 10.98 -7.65
C THR A 575 -25.51 10.24 -8.91
N PRO A 576 -26.32 10.85 -9.81
CA PRO A 576 -26.65 10.25 -11.09
C PRO A 576 -25.39 9.96 -11.92
N ILE A 577 -25.33 8.75 -12.48
CA ILE A 577 -24.29 8.36 -13.44
C ILE A 577 -24.84 8.56 -14.85
N TYR A 578 -24.14 9.36 -15.64
CA TYR A 578 -24.46 9.62 -17.05
C TYR A 578 -23.57 8.78 -17.94
N TYR A 579 -24.08 8.28 -19.07
CA TYR A 579 -23.29 7.45 -19.98
C TYR A 579 -23.53 7.71 -21.45
N THR A 580 -22.55 7.36 -22.28
CA THR A 580 -22.58 7.35 -23.75
C THR A 580 -22.05 6.01 -24.26
N THR A 581 -22.43 5.61 -25.49
CA THR A 581 -22.02 4.34 -26.11
C THR A 581 -21.25 4.52 -27.42
N ASP A 582 -20.88 5.75 -27.72
CA ASP A 582 -20.21 6.17 -28.96
C ASP A 582 -18.81 6.78 -28.72
N GLY A 583 -18.34 6.72 -27.47
CA GLY A 583 -17.02 7.25 -27.06
C GLY A 583 -17.01 8.77 -26.80
N THR A 584 -18.12 9.46 -26.93
CA THR A 584 -18.23 10.87 -26.54
C THR A 584 -18.21 11.02 -25.01
N GLU A 585 -17.66 12.13 -24.49
CA GLU A 585 -17.67 12.39 -23.05
C GLU A 585 -19.10 12.65 -22.53
N PRO A 586 -19.59 11.90 -21.53
CA PRO A 586 -20.90 12.13 -20.95
C PRO A 586 -20.98 13.52 -20.28
N THR A 587 -22.07 14.23 -20.58
CA THR A 587 -22.46 15.47 -19.90
C THR A 587 -23.72 15.22 -19.07
N LYS A 588 -24.17 16.20 -18.27
CA LYS A 588 -25.46 16.12 -17.55
C LYS A 588 -26.68 15.98 -18.44
N ASN A 589 -26.53 16.14 -19.77
CA ASN A 589 -27.58 15.90 -20.76
C ASN A 589 -27.53 14.51 -21.41
N ALA A 590 -26.52 13.68 -21.07
CA ALA A 590 -26.43 12.32 -21.56
C ALA A 590 -27.46 11.38 -20.89
N LYS A 591 -27.54 10.15 -21.35
CA LYS A 591 -28.43 9.14 -20.75
C LYS A 591 -28.05 8.88 -19.29
N VAL A 592 -29.06 8.84 -18.42
CA VAL A 592 -28.85 8.47 -17.00
C VAL A 592 -28.87 6.95 -16.89
N TYR A 593 -27.88 6.41 -16.17
CA TYR A 593 -27.80 4.98 -15.86
C TYR A 593 -28.84 4.61 -14.80
N THR A 594 -29.72 3.66 -15.10
CA THR A 594 -30.77 3.19 -14.20
C THR A 594 -30.80 1.67 -14.02
N GLN A 595 -30.17 0.93 -14.95
CA GLN A 595 -30.11 -0.54 -14.91
C GLN A 595 -28.88 -1.05 -15.67
N PRO A 596 -28.43 -2.29 -15.43
CA PRO A 596 -27.27 -2.87 -16.10
C PRO A 596 -27.39 -2.81 -17.63
N LEU A 597 -26.30 -2.43 -18.29
CA LEU A 597 -26.21 -2.32 -19.74
C LEU A 597 -25.79 -3.67 -20.33
N LYS A 598 -26.42 -4.05 -21.44
CA LYS A 598 -26.01 -5.19 -22.27
C LYS A 598 -25.27 -4.70 -23.50
N ILE A 599 -24.02 -5.14 -23.64
CA ILE A 599 -23.18 -4.82 -24.78
C ILE A 599 -23.12 -6.05 -25.68
N THR A 600 -23.61 -5.94 -26.91
CA THR A 600 -23.74 -7.04 -27.90
C THR A 600 -23.01 -6.77 -29.19
N LYS A 601 -22.34 -5.63 -29.32
CA LYS A 601 -21.55 -5.21 -30.48
C LYS A 601 -20.41 -4.30 -30.03
N THR A 602 -19.46 -4.07 -30.91
CA THR A 602 -18.38 -3.11 -30.64
C THR A 602 -18.94 -1.78 -30.17
N THR A 603 -18.55 -1.36 -28.98
CA THR A 603 -19.11 -0.20 -28.26
C THR A 603 -18.00 0.51 -27.51
N ASP A 604 -17.90 1.82 -27.68
CA ASP A 604 -17.04 2.68 -26.85
C ASP A 604 -17.91 3.29 -25.74
N LEU A 605 -17.91 2.63 -24.58
CA LEU A 605 -18.76 2.97 -23.44
C LEU A 605 -18.02 3.90 -22.50
N LYS A 606 -18.62 5.06 -22.23
CA LYS A 606 -18.12 6.00 -21.21
C LYS A 606 -19.20 6.31 -20.19
N ALA A 607 -18.80 6.51 -18.95
CA ALA A 607 -19.67 6.89 -17.85
C ALA A 607 -19.05 8.00 -17.01
N LYS A 608 -19.88 8.92 -16.48
CA LYS A 608 -19.45 10.07 -15.69
C LYS A 608 -20.45 10.38 -14.58
N ALA A 609 -19.92 10.70 -13.40
CA ALA A 609 -20.70 11.27 -12.30
C ALA A 609 -20.12 12.64 -11.91
N PHE A 610 -20.99 13.52 -11.39
CA PHE A 610 -20.63 14.89 -10.97
C PHE A 610 -20.88 14.99 -9.47
N GLY A 611 -19.92 14.50 -8.68
CA GLY A 611 -20.00 14.43 -7.23
C GLY A 611 -19.45 15.64 -6.49
N SER A 612 -19.47 15.60 -5.18
CA SER A 612 -18.96 16.65 -4.28
C SER A 612 -17.43 16.80 -4.38
N GLU A 613 -16.71 15.72 -4.62
CA GLU A 613 -15.24 15.68 -4.79
C GLU A 613 -14.79 15.98 -6.24
N GLY A 614 -15.71 16.36 -7.11
CA GLY A 614 -15.48 16.69 -8.50
C GLY A 614 -16.11 15.72 -9.49
N GLU A 615 -15.65 15.79 -10.73
CA GLU A 615 -16.10 14.89 -11.80
C GLU A 615 -15.33 13.57 -11.74
N SER A 616 -16.04 12.46 -11.83
CA SER A 616 -15.43 11.14 -11.95
C SER A 616 -15.86 10.47 -13.25
N SER A 617 -14.94 9.82 -13.94
CA SER A 617 -15.19 9.19 -15.23
C SER A 617 -14.69 7.76 -15.28
N TRP A 618 -15.41 6.94 -16.04
CA TRP A 618 -15.00 5.60 -16.43
C TRP A 618 -15.18 5.45 -17.94
N GLY A 619 -14.33 4.67 -18.61
CA GLY A 619 -14.45 4.41 -20.03
C GLY A 619 -13.80 3.10 -20.42
N GLN A 620 -14.43 2.34 -21.29
CA GLN A 620 -13.95 1.10 -21.87
C GLN A 620 -14.50 0.91 -23.27
N LYS A 621 -13.60 0.59 -24.22
CA LYS A 621 -13.98 0.15 -25.55
C LYS A 621 -14.09 -1.38 -25.55
N PHE A 622 -15.27 -1.88 -25.82
CA PHE A 622 -15.53 -3.29 -26.05
C PHE A 622 -15.42 -3.57 -27.55
N ILE A 623 -14.66 -4.60 -27.92
CA ILE A 623 -14.45 -5.02 -29.30
C ILE A 623 -15.10 -6.39 -29.49
N PHE A 624 -16.13 -6.44 -30.32
CA PHE A 624 -16.81 -7.69 -30.65
C PHE A 624 -16.22 -8.29 -31.93
N ASN A 625 -15.73 -9.51 -31.83
CA ASN A 625 -15.24 -10.35 -32.90
C ASN A 625 -15.85 -11.74 -32.80
N LYS A 626 -15.47 -12.70 -33.65
CA LYS A 626 -16.06 -14.04 -33.67
C LYS A 626 -15.77 -14.88 -32.42
N ALA A 627 -14.69 -14.53 -31.68
CA ALA A 627 -14.30 -15.21 -30.43
C ALA A 627 -14.92 -14.58 -29.18
N THR A 628 -15.46 -13.34 -29.24
CA THR A 628 -15.92 -12.62 -28.06
C THR A 628 -17.00 -13.41 -27.32
N VAL A 629 -16.78 -13.61 -25.99
CA VAL A 629 -17.58 -14.38 -25.03
C VAL A 629 -17.91 -15.81 -25.49
N ARG A 630 -17.00 -16.42 -26.23
CA ARG A 630 -17.10 -17.83 -26.62
C ARG A 630 -16.46 -18.74 -25.57
N PRO A 631 -16.89 -20.02 -25.48
CA PRO A 631 -16.23 -20.99 -24.62
C PRO A 631 -14.75 -21.12 -24.98
N ILE A 632 -13.89 -21.00 -23.97
CA ILE A 632 -12.44 -21.07 -24.10
C ILE A 632 -11.86 -21.95 -23.01
N THR A 633 -10.87 -22.77 -23.36
CA THR A 633 -10.21 -23.67 -22.41
C THR A 633 -8.71 -23.57 -22.53
N PHE A 634 -8.02 -23.49 -21.38
CA PHE A 634 -6.58 -23.59 -21.33
C PHE A 634 -6.10 -25.02 -21.60
N LEU A 635 -5.14 -25.16 -22.47
CA LEU A 635 -4.27 -26.36 -22.56
C LEU A 635 -3.00 -26.19 -21.72
N SER A 636 -2.58 -24.94 -21.51
CA SER A 636 -1.49 -24.53 -20.62
C SER A 636 -1.92 -23.32 -19.81
N LYS A 637 -1.76 -23.37 -18.49
CA LYS A 637 -2.29 -22.34 -17.57
C LYS A 637 -1.33 -21.16 -17.43
N PRO A 638 -1.85 -19.93 -17.23
CA PRO A 638 -1.03 -18.78 -16.88
C PRO A 638 -0.36 -18.95 -15.51
N THR A 639 0.69 -18.19 -15.27
CA THR A 639 1.41 -18.15 -13.99
C THR A 639 0.46 -17.68 -12.88
N HIS A 640 0.53 -18.32 -11.73
CA HIS A 640 -0.44 -18.17 -10.63
C HIS A 640 -0.79 -16.71 -10.29
N ASN A 641 0.18 -15.82 -10.25
CA ASN A 641 -0.04 -14.40 -9.90
C ASN A 641 -0.71 -13.57 -11.01
N TYR A 642 -0.91 -14.14 -12.22
CA TYR A 642 -1.42 -13.43 -13.40
C TYR A 642 -2.56 -14.20 -14.09
N THR A 643 -3.37 -14.90 -13.30
CA THR A 643 -4.51 -15.70 -13.78
C THR A 643 -5.82 -14.91 -13.88
N PHE A 644 -5.98 -13.85 -13.12
CA PHE A 644 -7.14 -12.95 -13.03
C PHE A 644 -8.50 -13.67 -13.16
N ASN A 645 -9.27 -13.39 -14.23
CA ASN A 645 -10.56 -14.04 -14.50
C ASN A 645 -10.41 -15.38 -15.27
N GLY A 646 -9.18 -15.87 -15.43
CA GLY A 646 -8.90 -17.10 -16.18
C GLY A 646 -9.04 -16.91 -17.69
N ALA A 647 -9.33 -18.00 -18.41
CA ALA A 647 -9.31 -18.02 -19.86
C ALA A 647 -10.25 -17.02 -20.54
N ILE A 648 -11.37 -16.69 -19.88
CA ILE A 648 -12.36 -15.72 -20.42
C ILE A 648 -11.76 -14.34 -20.67
N THR A 649 -10.71 -13.95 -19.94
CA THR A 649 -9.98 -12.70 -20.16
C THR A 649 -9.45 -12.57 -21.60
N LEU A 650 -9.19 -13.68 -22.28
CA LEU A 650 -8.69 -13.69 -23.66
C LEU A 650 -9.79 -13.52 -24.70
N VAL A 651 -11.06 -13.51 -24.30
CA VAL A 651 -12.21 -13.39 -25.20
C VAL A 651 -13.35 -12.54 -24.57
N ASP A 652 -13.05 -11.68 -23.63
CA ASP A 652 -14.04 -10.85 -22.92
C ASP A 652 -14.37 -9.51 -23.63
N GLY A 653 -13.77 -9.31 -24.81
CA GLY A 653 -13.98 -8.11 -25.62
C GLY A 653 -13.23 -6.88 -25.10
N GLN A 654 -12.35 -6.99 -24.10
CA GLN A 654 -11.61 -5.90 -23.51
C GLN A 654 -10.14 -5.92 -23.95
N ARG A 655 -9.63 -4.78 -24.39
CA ARG A 655 -8.21 -4.60 -24.65
C ARG A 655 -7.46 -4.23 -23.39
N GLY A 656 -6.25 -4.77 -23.26
CA GLY A 656 -5.33 -4.47 -22.18
C GLY A 656 -4.90 -3.01 -22.17
N ASN A 657 -4.82 -2.44 -20.97
CA ASN A 657 -4.35 -1.07 -20.74
C ASN A 657 -2.83 -1.03 -20.44
N LYS A 658 -2.29 0.14 -20.09
CA LYS A 658 -0.86 0.34 -19.80
C LYS A 658 -0.39 -0.23 -18.45
N ASN A 659 -1.27 -0.87 -17.69
CA ASN A 659 -0.93 -1.56 -16.45
C ASN A 659 -1.09 -3.08 -16.63
N SER A 660 0.02 -3.81 -16.72
CA SER A 660 0.04 -5.26 -16.87
C SER A 660 -0.67 -6.03 -15.74
N ARG A 661 -0.94 -5.38 -14.62
CA ARG A 661 -1.62 -5.96 -13.44
C ARG A 661 -3.07 -5.50 -13.28
N SER A 662 -3.63 -4.83 -14.29
CA SER A 662 -5.02 -4.32 -14.27
C SER A 662 -6.11 -5.41 -14.25
N GLY A 663 -5.75 -6.66 -14.57
CA GLY A 663 -6.70 -7.76 -14.76
C GLY A 663 -7.13 -7.98 -16.20
N GLN A 664 -6.67 -7.14 -17.14
CA GLN A 664 -6.94 -7.24 -18.58
C GLN A 664 -5.81 -7.96 -19.35
N TRP A 665 -4.80 -8.47 -18.65
CA TRP A 665 -3.66 -9.19 -19.20
C TRP A 665 -3.50 -10.52 -18.49
N LEU A 666 -3.22 -11.58 -19.23
CA LEU A 666 -2.76 -12.86 -18.66
C LEU A 666 -1.26 -13.01 -18.85
N GLY A 667 -0.55 -13.44 -17.80
CA GLY A 667 0.90 -13.62 -17.83
C GLY A 667 1.30 -15.09 -17.81
N PHE A 668 2.19 -15.47 -18.71
CA PHE A 668 2.73 -16.83 -18.87
C PHE A 668 4.25 -16.81 -18.71
N SER A 669 4.80 -17.75 -17.98
CA SER A 669 6.24 -17.98 -17.84
C SER A 669 6.46 -19.47 -17.64
N GLU A 670 7.53 -20.01 -18.21
CA GLU A 670 7.88 -21.46 -18.20
C GLU A 670 6.85 -22.37 -18.92
N ALA A 671 5.82 -21.76 -19.51
CA ALA A 671 4.80 -22.46 -20.29
C ALA A 671 4.16 -21.49 -21.29
N PRO A 672 3.87 -21.91 -22.53
CA PRO A 672 3.22 -21.06 -23.53
C PRO A 672 1.78 -20.72 -23.15
N CYS A 673 1.22 -19.66 -23.74
CA CYS A 673 -0.22 -19.53 -23.80
C CYS A 673 -0.74 -20.50 -24.87
N GLU A 674 -1.45 -21.55 -24.47
CA GLU A 674 -2.08 -22.49 -25.38
C GLU A 674 -3.54 -22.68 -24.98
N VAL A 675 -4.46 -22.32 -25.91
CA VAL A 675 -5.91 -22.32 -25.66
C VAL A 675 -6.69 -22.92 -26.83
N VAL A 676 -7.88 -23.44 -26.54
CA VAL A 676 -8.88 -23.81 -27.55
C VAL A 676 -10.13 -22.93 -27.35
N ILE A 677 -10.51 -22.23 -28.41
CA ILE A 677 -11.74 -21.42 -28.48
C ILE A 677 -12.77 -22.20 -29.29
N THR A 678 -13.99 -22.37 -28.75
CA THR A 678 -15.10 -23.02 -29.46
C THR A 678 -15.97 -21.96 -30.13
N LEU A 679 -15.93 -21.91 -31.45
CA LEU A 679 -16.73 -21.02 -32.27
C LEU A 679 -18.07 -21.70 -32.67
N PRO A 680 -19.07 -20.95 -33.19
CA PRO A 680 -20.21 -21.55 -33.84
C PRO A 680 -19.79 -22.50 -34.96
N GLU A 681 -20.57 -23.52 -35.20
CA GLU A 681 -20.25 -24.56 -36.21
C GLU A 681 -19.92 -23.95 -37.59
N ASN A 682 -18.81 -24.41 -38.16
CA ASN A 682 -18.35 -23.96 -39.49
C ASN A 682 -18.18 -22.44 -39.65
N THR A 683 -17.74 -21.76 -38.59
CA THR A 683 -17.46 -20.31 -38.65
C THR A 683 -16.32 -20.02 -39.64
N PRO A 684 -16.53 -19.17 -40.69
CA PRO A 684 -15.47 -18.75 -41.58
C PRO A 684 -14.53 -17.77 -40.84
N ILE A 685 -13.23 -18.03 -40.86
CA ILE A 685 -12.18 -17.17 -40.28
C ILE A 685 -11.03 -16.97 -41.27
N LYS A 686 -10.35 -15.83 -41.20
CA LYS A 686 -9.21 -15.49 -42.09
C LYS A 686 -8.08 -14.77 -41.36
N GLU A 687 -8.29 -14.43 -40.08
CA GLU A 687 -7.33 -13.67 -39.31
C GLU A 687 -7.49 -13.95 -37.82
N VAL A 688 -6.36 -14.06 -37.10
CA VAL A 688 -6.32 -14.10 -35.64
C VAL A 688 -5.26 -13.10 -35.16
N SER A 689 -5.59 -12.31 -34.15
CA SER A 689 -4.67 -11.30 -33.58
C SER A 689 -4.83 -11.18 -32.08
N PHE A 690 -3.77 -10.64 -31.43
CA PHE A 690 -3.76 -10.28 -30.00
C PHE A 690 -2.77 -9.13 -29.79
N LYS A 691 -2.82 -8.49 -28.60
CA LYS A 691 -1.75 -7.57 -28.16
C LYS A 691 -0.91 -8.20 -27.07
N SER A 692 0.38 -7.86 -27.07
CA SER A 692 1.30 -8.17 -25.99
C SER A 692 1.76 -6.90 -25.30
N PHE A 693 1.70 -6.89 -23.98
CA PHE A 693 2.37 -5.89 -23.15
C PHE A 693 3.83 -6.28 -23.03
N ILE A 694 4.74 -5.40 -23.38
CA ILE A 694 6.19 -5.64 -23.37
C ILE A 694 6.82 -4.60 -22.45
N ASP A 695 7.59 -5.07 -21.48
CA ASP A 695 8.47 -4.27 -20.62
C ASP A 695 9.68 -5.13 -20.27
N THR A 696 10.70 -5.07 -21.10
CA THR A 696 11.86 -5.96 -20.96
C THR A 696 12.68 -5.66 -19.69
N GLY A 697 12.53 -4.47 -19.09
CA GLY A 697 13.12 -4.14 -17.79
C GLY A 697 12.45 -4.91 -16.64
N ASP A 698 11.14 -5.18 -16.75
CA ASP A 698 10.33 -5.94 -15.80
C ASP A 698 10.18 -7.43 -16.22
N TRP A 699 11.11 -7.97 -17.03
CA TRP A 699 11.15 -9.36 -17.50
C TRP A 699 9.98 -9.75 -18.42
N ILE A 700 9.22 -8.80 -18.95
CA ILE A 700 8.09 -9.05 -19.83
C ILE A 700 8.55 -8.87 -21.27
N TYR A 701 8.57 -9.97 -22.02
CA TYR A 701 9.16 -10.06 -23.36
C TYR A 701 8.10 -10.26 -24.45
N PRO A 702 8.42 -9.88 -25.70
CA PRO A 702 7.57 -10.23 -26.83
C PRO A 702 7.47 -11.75 -27.02
N PRO A 703 6.39 -12.26 -27.69
CA PRO A 703 6.31 -13.67 -28.04
C PRO A 703 7.47 -14.09 -28.93
N THR A 704 7.88 -15.36 -28.84
CA THR A 704 8.86 -15.97 -29.73
C THR A 704 8.23 -16.71 -30.88
N HIS A 705 6.98 -17.16 -30.71
CA HIS A 705 6.23 -17.95 -31.71
C HIS A 705 4.74 -17.67 -31.57
N PHE A 706 4.04 -17.64 -32.69
CA PHE A 706 2.57 -17.55 -32.73
C PHE A 706 2.06 -18.53 -33.78
N GLU A 707 1.17 -19.46 -33.38
CA GLU A 707 0.57 -20.47 -34.26
C GLU A 707 -0.93 -20.53 -34.06
N VAL A 708 -1.64 -20.69 -35.18
CA VAL A 708 -3.10 -20.84 -35.23
C VAL A 708 -3.41 -22.14 -35.98
N GLN A 709 -4.21 -22.99 -35.33
CA GLN A 709 -4.72 -24.24 -35.89
C GLN A 709 -6.24 -24.28 -35.85
N GLY A 710 -6.86 -24.79 -36.91
CA GLY A 710 -8.32 -24.92 -37.02
C GLY A 710 -8.77 -26.36 -37.07
N SER A 711 -9.98 -26.65 -36.54
CA SER A 711 -10.61 -27.96 -36.63
C SER A 711 -12.13 -27.81 -36.72
N THR A 712 -12.80 -28.75 -37.38
CA THR A 712 -14.26 -28.86 -37.42
C THR A 712 -14.80 -29.88 -36.40
N ASP A 713 -13.97 -30.86 -35.99
CA ASP A 713 -14.36 -31.96 -35.10
C ASP A 713 -13.73 -31.92 -33.68
N GLY A 714 -12.83 -30.97 -33.46
CA GLY A 714 -12.09 -30.81 -32.17
C GLY A 714 -11.01 -31.88 -31.93
N LYS A 715 -10.74 -32.78 -32.93
CA LYS A 715 -9.75 -33.84 -32.83
C LYS A 715 -8.63 -33.65 -33.83
N ASN A 716 -8.98 -33.36 -35.06
CA ASN A 716 -8.04 -33.19 -36.18
C ASN A 716 -7.81 -31.71 -36.42
N TYR A 717 -6.62 -31.20 -36.08
CA TYR A 717 -6.23 -29.80 -36.24
C TYR A 717 -5.29 -29.61 -37.42
N GLU A 718 -5.60 -28.61 -38.25
CA GLU A 718 -4.77 -28.15 -39.35
C GLU A 718 -4.12 -26.82 -39.02
N THR A 719 -2.80 -26.66 -39.21
CA THR A 719 -2.13 -25.37 -39.06
C THR A 719 -2.62 -24.41 -40.15
N LEU A 720 -3.23 -23.31 -39.76
CA LEU A 720 -3.72 -22.27 -40.67
C LEU A 720 -2.64 -21.23 -40.98
N ALA A 721 -1.90 -20.82 -39.94
CA ALA A 721 -0.75 -19.94 -40.07
C ALA A 721 0.15 -20.05 -38.83
N LYS A 722 1.44 -19.71 -39.00
CA LYS A 722 2.42 -19.57 -37.91
C LYS A 722 3.50 -18.58 -38.27
N GLU A 723 4.12 -17.97 -37.27
CA GLU A 723 5.23 -17.03 -37.40
C GLU A 723 6.15 -17.10 -36.19
N ASP A 724 7.47 -16.98 -36.44
CA ASP A 724 8.50 -16.89 -35.42
C ASP A 724 9.04 -15.47 -35.32
N TYR A 725 9.29 -15.00 -34.12
CA TYR A 725 9.73 -13.63 -33.84
C TYR A 725 11.11 -13.58 -33.24
N GLN A 726 11.88 -12.57 -33.64
CA GLN A 726 13.21 -12.32 -33.11
C GLN A 726 13.17 -11.65 -31.75
N LEU A 727 14.06 -12.08 -30.85
CA LEU A 727 14.20 -11.45 -29.54
C LEU A 727 14.83 -10.05 -29.64
N PRO A 728 14.46 -9.12 -28.75
CA PRO A 728 15.07 -7.80 -28.72
C PRO A 728 16.54 -7.86 -28.30
N THR A 729 17.30 -6.86 -28.70
CA THR A 729 18.72 -6.68 -28.36
C THR A 729 18.99 -5.56 -27.37
N LYS A 730 17.94 -4.84 -26.93
CA LYS A 730 17.99 -3.75 -25.95
C LYS A 730 16.67 -3.63 -25.19
N HIS A 731 16.69 -2.95 -24.06
CA HIS A 731 15.48 -2.65 -23.31
C HIS A 731 14.52 -1.75 -24.07
N PHE A 732 13.22 -2.08 -23.99
CA PHE A 732 12.13 -1.24 -24.49
C PHE A 732 10.82 -1.58 -23.78
N ARG A 733 9.85 -0.67 -23.88
CA ARG A 733 8.49 -0.82 -23.36
C ARG A 733 7.48 -0.37 -24.40
N GLU A 734 6.53 -1.26 -24.75
CA GLU A 734 5.40 -0.96 -25.65
C GLU A 734 4.26 -1.95 -25.49
N ILE A 735 3.09 -1.59 -26.02
CA ILE A 735 1.99 -2.53 -26.27
C ILE A 735 1.96 -2.76 -27.79
N LYS A 736 2.19 -4.01 -28.22
CA LYS A 736 2.37 -4.35 -29.63
C LYS A 736 1.32 -5.34 -30.11
N ASP A 737 0.79 -5.08 -31.34
CA ASP A 737 -0.14 -5.98 -32.02
C ASP A 737 0.62 -7.11 -32.75
N TYR A 738 0.09 -8.32 -32.64
CA TYR A 738 0.52 -9.53 -33.37
C TYR A 738 -0.65 -10.09 -34.13
N LYS A 739 -0.42 -10.46 -35.41
CA LYS A 739 -1.49 -10.84 -36.31
C LYS A 739 -1.04 -11.89 -37.32
N LEU A 740 -1.85 -12.94 -37.47
CA LEU A 740 -1.72 -13.94 -38.52
C LEU A 740 -2.93 -13.88 -39.45
N SER A 741 -2.68 -13.73 -40.75
CA SER A 741 -3.70 -13.74 -41.80
C SER A 741 -3.51 -14.95 -42.69
N PHE A 742 -4.58 -15.61 -43.10
CA PHE A 742 -4.59 -16.80 -43.92
C PHE A 742 -5.79 -16.82 -44.85
N LYS A 743 -5.81 -17.78 -45.80
CA LYS A 743 -6.98 -17.98 -46.66
C LYS A 743 -8.16 -18.40 -45.82
N GLU A 744 -9.35 -17.81 -46.07
CA GLU A 744 -10.57 -18.11 -45.34
C GLU A 744 -10.78 -19.61 -45.16
N LYS A 745 -11.00 -20.04 -43.92
CA LYS A 745 -11.23 -21.41 -43.51
C LYS A 745 -12.45 -21.49 -42.60
N LYS A 746 -13.30 -22.50 -42.77
CA LYS A 746 -14.42 -22.79 -41.88
C LYS A 746 -13.94 -23.70 -40.76
N VAL A 747 -14.12 -23.27 -39.51
CA VAL A 747 -13.72 -23.99 -38.29
C VAL A 747 -14.79 -23.93 -37.21
N THR A 748 -14.80 -24.90 -36.31
CA THR A 748 -15.60 -24.92 -35.09
C THR A 748 -14.71 -24.77 -33.85
N TYR A 749 -13.51 -25.34 -33.92
CA TYR A 749 -12.52 -25.27 -32.84
C TYR A 749 -11.26 -24.58 -33.36
N LEU A 750 -10.85 -23.54 -32.63
CA LEU A 750 -9.66 -22.76 -32.94
C LEU A 750 -8.63 -22.97 -31.82
N LYS A 751 -7.47 -23.56 -32.14
CA LYS A 751 -6.36 -23.67 -31.21
C LYS A 751 -5.36 -22.56 -31.50
N VAL A 752 -5.00 -21.82 -30.44
CA VAL A 752 -4.02 -20.71 -30.48
C VAL A 752 -2.88 -21.05 -29.55
N LYS A 753 -1.66 -20.96 -30.05
CA LYS A 753 -0.43 -21.17 -29.28
C LYS A 753 0.51 -20.00 -29.47
N ILE A 754 0.97 -19.42 -28.33
CA ILE A 754 1.87 -18.26 -28.27
C ILE A 754 2.96 -18.60 -27.27
N ASN A 755 4.22 -18.65 -27.72
CA ASN A 755 5.33 -19.02 -26.85
C ASN A 755 5.98 -17.81 -26.21
N GLU A 756 6.32 -17.96 -24.94
CA GLU A 756 7.12 -17.03 -24.15
C GLU A 756 8.62 -17.14 -24.45
N VAL A 757 9.41 -16.31 -23.82
CA VAL A 757 10.88 -16.35 -23.87
C VAL A 757 11.39 -17.28 -22.78
N ASN A 758 11.93 -18.44 -23.16
CA ASN A 758 12.51 -19.44 -22.25
C ASN A 758 13.81 -18.95 -21.57
N LYS A 759 14.57 -18.10 -22.25
CA LYS A 759 15.84 -17.56 -21.73
C LYS A 759 15.97 -16.09 -22.09
N ILE A 760 15.95 -15.26 -21.08
CA ILE A 760 16.15 -13.81 -21.20
C ILE A 760 17.53 -13.53 -21.79
N PRO A 761 17.64 -12.64 -22.81
CA PRO A 761 18.90 -12.32 -23.48
C PRO A 761 19.96 -11.67 -22.57
N ALA A 762 21.22 -11.78 -22.97
CA ALA A 762 22.40 -11.35 -22.21
C ALA A 762 22.47 -9.83 -21.92
N PHE A 763 21.74 -9.00 -22.66
CA PHE A 763 21.70 -7.55 -22.38
C PHE A 763 20.98 -7.21 -21.08
N HIS A 764 20.20 -8.14 -20.51
CA HIS A 764 19.52 -7.95 -19.23
C HIS A 764 20.39 -8.48 -18.07
N ASN A 765 21.19 -7.63 -17.47
CA ASN A 765 22.22 -8.01 -16.49
C ASN A 765 21.68 -8.80 -15.26
N GLY A 766 20.48 -8.48 -14.76
CA GLY A 766 19.93 -9.12 -13.56
C GLY A 766 19.14 -10.42 -13.80
N ALA A 767 18.83 -10.76 -15.08
CA ALA A 767 17.92 -11.87 -15.38
C ALA A 767 18.38 -12.77 -16.54
N THR A 768 19.58 -12.57 -17.06
CA THR A 768 20.13 -13.37 -18.17
C THR A 768 19.96 -14.87 -17.94
N GLY A 769 19.37 -15.54 -18.93
CA GLY A 769 19.19 -16.99 -18.91
C GLY A 769 17.99 -17.50 -18.11
N LYS A 770 17.32 -16.66 -17.33
CA LYS A 770 16.07 -16.99 -16.65
C LYS A 770 14.88 -16.96 -17.61
N PRO A 771 13.76 -17.66 -17.33
CA PRO A 771 12.55 -17.54 -18.12
C PRO A 771 11.97 -16.11 -18.04
N GLY A 772 11.48 -15.61 -19.18
CA GLY A 772 10.76 -14.34 -19.26
C GLY A 772 9.25 -14.52 -19.15
N PHE A 773 8.53 -13.44 -18.96
CA PHE A 773 7.07 -13.42 -18.99
C PHE A 773 6.55 -13.02 -20.37
N LEU A 774 5.45 -13.65 -20.80
CA LEU A 774 4.61 -13.24 -21.92
C LEU A 774 3.28 -12.71 -21.34
N PHE A 775 2.92 -11.46 -21.63
CA PHE A 775 1.61 -10.91 -21.26
C PHE A 775 0.77 -10.68 -22.51
N ILE A 776 -0.41 -11.25 -22.54
CA ILE A 776 -1.38 -11.12 -23.65
C ILE A 776 -2.76 -10.67 -23.16
N ASP A 777 -3.47 -9.95 -24.03
CA ASP A 777 -4.84 -9.48 -23.80
C ASP A 777 -5.87 -10.33 -24.56
N GLU A 778 -6.77 -9.69 -25.28
CA GLU A 778 -7.86 -10.28 -26.08
C GLU A 778 -7.35 -11.00 -27.34
N ILE A 779 -7.80 -12.21 -27.59
CA ILE A 779 -7.62 -12.92 -28.86
C ILE A 779 -8.79 -12.57 -29.78
N GLU A 780 -8.52 -11.81 -30.82
CA GLU A 780 -9.50 -11.44 -31.82
C GLU A 780 -9.48 -12.41 -32.99
N VAL A 781 -10.66 -12.86 -33.43
CA VAL A 781 -10.88 -13.76 -34.56
C VAL A 781 -11.78 -13.10 -35.58
N ASN A 782 -11.28 -12.92 -36.83
CA ASN A 782 -11.97 -12.21 -37.91
C ASN A 782 -12.12 -13.06 -39.19
#